data_3e2db310d3be29b1bf9ce5dd236559e3
#
_entry.id   3e2db310d3be29b1bf9ce5dd236559e3
#
_cell.length_a   1.000
_cell.length_b   1.000
_cell.length_c   1.000
_cell.angle_alpha   90.00
_cell.angle_beta   90.00
_cell.angle_gamma   90.00
#
_symmetry.space_group_name_H-M   'P 1'
#
loop_
_entity.id
_entity.type
_entity.pdbx_description
1 polymer ?
#
loop_
_entity_poly.entity_id
_entity_poly.type
_entity_poly.pdbx_seq_one_letter_code
_entity_poly.pdbx_strand_id
1 'polypeptide(L)'
;GNDSVFLYSNGKAILTNNRNITSASERLIGFYIKGNSTAKGDFTNNATINFANTKGSIGIYAPGGKATNKGRILVGYTDDKDPLTGKLYTDTSKIVYGIGMAADNGGSIINDTTGVIRVYGEKSIGMYGKGVGTTVTNNGTIFLDGSRATATNKIQSMTGVYVDDGATFVNNGIIRTADAYAGKDVSGKHVVNENVTGITGVAVMNGSTLINNASGKILIDANSSTGVVIRGKVDANGNVVRYAVIKNYGEIKVRGKGTTGISYKDISAEDLQKLEDLVNSKLTSDPQGQELSAAAGTNKGYEGVTITVKDGKPSFSRGGKPVSDKEVAKITEIIGKATSNVGISDVGFYVDTLGKTKPIDIDGTVAPINSQLIIGTEYSTLTNKKEWYVTDNAIKPFLQQIQGKNFKLTSLAGSLTWIATPVLDNNGQMKGVAMSKLPYTAFVKKSENSWNFADGLEQRYSMNALDSREKKVFNLLNTIGKNEQAILVQAYDEMMGHQYANVQQRVNATGVILDKEFKNLRAEENASKSSNKVKTFGTTGDYKTDTAGVLDYKYNAYGVAYVHENEDIKLGRGTGWYTGIVQNTFKFKDIGNSKEEQLQTKVGLFKSVPFDDNNSLNWTVSGDIFAGYNKMHRKFLVVNEVFHAKARYNIYGIGVKNELNKEFRLNEDFSVRTYGALKLEYGRISKIREKTGEVKLEVKQNDYISVKPEVGTELAYRHYFGTKTLRTSVGMAYENELGKLANGKNKAKVVDTSADYFNVRGEKEDRRGNVKFDLNIGIDNQRVGVVGNVGYDTKGSAVRGGVGLRVIF
;
A
#
# COMPACT_ATOMS: atom_id res chain seq x y z
N GLY A 1 -31.26 13.87 22.41
CA GLY A 1 -30.61 14.44 23.60
C GLY A 1 -29.20 14.90 23.30
N ASN A 2 -28.62 15.69 24.17
CA ASN A 2 -27.21 16.10 24.06
C ASN A 2 -26.29 14.86 24.15
N ASP A 3 -25.06 14.97 23.58
CA ASP A 3 -24.05 13.90 23.63
C ASP A 3 -24.53 12.56 23.01
N SER A 4 -25.20 12.63 21.88
CA SER A 4 -25.86 11.47 21.26
C SER A 4 -25.37 11.23 19.84
N VAL A 5 -25.49 9.98 19.38
CA VAL A 5 -25.31 9.59 17.98
C VAL A 5 -26.68 9.17 17.44
N PHE A 6 -27.10 9.78 16.33
CA PHE A 6 -28.39 9.44 15.72
C PHE A 6 -28.35 8.04 15.07
N LEU A 7 -27.30 7.74 14.30
CA LEU A 7 -27.10 6.44 13.70
C LEU A 7 -25.62 6.05 13.75
N TYR A 8 -25.36 4.86 14.29
CA TYR A 8 -24.02 4.26 14.34
C TYR A 8 -23.91 3.05 13.42
N SER A 9 -22.89 3.00 12.60
CA SER A 9 -22.56 1.86 11.76
C SER A 9 -21.10 1.42 11.99
N ASN A 10 -20.88 0.10 12.04
CA ASN A 10 -19.56 -0.48 12.20
C ASN A 10 -19.32 -1.57 11.15
N GLY A 11 -18.22 -1.46 10.41
CA GLY A 11 -17.79 -2.47 9.42
C GLY A 11 -18.39 -2.27 8.04
N LYS A 12 -18.81 -3.34 7.37
CA LYS A 12 -19.14 -3.37 5.92
C LYS A 12 -20.57 -2.87 5.57
N ALA A 13 -21.28 -2.24 6.47
CA ALA A 13 -22.64 -1.80 6.19
C ALA A 13 -22.68 -0.73 5.09
N ILE A 14 -23.63 -0.88 4.16
CA ILE A 14 -23.97 0.12 3.15
C ILE A 14 -25.27 0.77 3.58
N LEU A 15 -25.25 2.06 3.86
CA LEU A 15 -26.37 2.81 4.41
C LEU A 15 -26.71 4.01 3.54
N THR A 16 -28.01 4.34 3.48
CA THR A 16 -28.50 5.52 2.76
C THR A 16 -29.51 6.27 3.60
N ASN A 17 -29.34 7.59 3.74
CA ASN A 17 -30.32 8.49 4.33
C ASN A 17 -31.13 9.18 3.23
N ASN A 18 -32.44 8.92 3.20
CA ASN A 18 -33.38 9.53 2.26
C ASN A 18 -34.41 10.44 2.98
N ARG A 19 -34.26 10.71 4.28
CA ARG A 19 -35.17 11.53 5.07
C ARG A 19 -34.47 12.68 5.74
N ASN A 20 -35.15 13.82 5.80
CA ASN A 20 -34.64 14.99 6.51
C ASN A 20 -34.54 14.70 8.01
N ILE A 21 -33.43 15.16 8.59
CA ILE A 21 -33.15 15.06 10.03
C ILE A 21 -32.88 16.47 10.55
N THR A 22 -33.59 16.87 11.59
CA THR A 22 -33.43 18.15 12.26
C THR A 22 -33.25 17.92 13.75
N SER A 23 -32.28 18.59 14.36
CA SER A 23 -32.06 18.58 15.80
C SER A 23 -31.50 19.90 16.30
N ALA A 24 -31.92 20.27 17.51
CA ALA A 24 -31.36 21.39 18.28
C ALA A 24 -30.51 20.91 19.48
N SER A 25 -30.20 19.63 19.58
CA SER A 25 -29.37 19.06 20.63
C SER A 25 -27.89 19.39 20.45
N GLU A 26 -27.19 19.61 21.56
CA GLU A 26 -25.74 19.89 21.54
C GLU A 26 -24.92 18.61 21.46
N ARG A 27 -23.71 18.71 20.88
CA ARG A 27 -22.71 17.63 20.77
C ARG A 27 -23.31 16.36 20.16
N LEU A 28 -24.11 16.53 19.13
CA LEU A 28 -24.77 15.45 18.40
C LEU A 28 -23.89 15.01 17.20
N ILE A 29 -23.75 13.72 17.02
CA ILE A 29 -23.25 13.15 15.77
C ILE A 29 -24.46 12.57 15.01
N GLY A 30 -24.72 13.08 13.82
CA GLY A 30 -25.81 12.56 13.00
C GLY A 30 -25.56 11.11 12.58
N PHE A 31 -24.54 10.90 11.78
CA PHE A 31 -24.17 9.58 11.28
C PHE A 31 -22.71 9.28 11.63
N TYR A 32 -22.52 8.19 12.38
CA TYR A 32 -21.19 7.70 12.74
C TYR A 32 -20.90 6.43 11.94
N ILE A 33 -19.99 6.52 10.96
CA ILE A 33 -19.70 5.45 10.00
C ILE A 33 -18.28 4.93 10.24
N LYS A 34 -18.15 3.91 11.08
CA LYS A 34 -16.87 3.32 11.42
C LYS A 34 -16.41 2.31 10.37
N GLY A 35 -15.15 2.37 10.03
CA GLY A 35 -14.46 1.38 9.20
C GLY A 35 -13.13 0.95 9.80
N ASN A 36 -12.52 -0.04 9.19
CA ASN A 36 -11.16 -0.48 9.49
C ASN A 36 -10.43 -0.86 8.18
N SER A 37 -9.21 -1.34 8.26
CA SER A 37 -8.39 -1.70 7.09
C SER A 37 -9.00 -2.79 6.20
N THR A 38 -9.88 -3.64 6.74
CA THR A 38 -10.48 -4.78 6.04
C THR A 38 -11.97 -4.58 5.71
N ALA A 39 -12.64 -3.65 6.40
CA ALA A 39 -14.08 -3.43 6.26
C ALA A 39 -14.40 -1.94 6.37
N LYS A 40 -14.68 -1.30 5.24
CA LYS A 40 -15.10 0.10 5.18
C LYS A 40 -16.61 0.18 5.05
N GLY A 41 -17.29 0.77 6.06
CA GLY A 41 -18.68 1.16 5.92
C GLY A 41 -18.83 2.19 4.80
N ASP A 42 -19.94 2.17 4.08
CA ASP A 42 -20.27 3.17 3.04
C ASP A 42 -21.61 3.80 3.34
N PHE A 43 -21.65 5.12 3.41
CA PHE A 43 -22.85 5.88 3.74
C PHE A 43 -23.12 6.95 2.67
N THR A 44 -24.39 7.08 2.26
CA THR A 44 -24.83 8.13 1.34
C THR A 44 -25.97 8.94 1.97
N ASN A 45 -25.80 10.26 2.02
CA ASN A 45 -26.87 11.19 2.39
C ASN A 45 -27.52 11.81 1.16
N ASN A 46 -28.79 11.55 0.92
CA ASN A 46 -29.58 12.14 -0.17
C ASN A 46 -30.52 13.26 0.32
N ALA A 47 -30.64 13.46 1.63
CA ALA A 47 -31.61 14.36 2.24
C ALA A 47 -30.92 15.50 3.00
N THR A 48 -31.69 16.28 3.75
CA THR A 48 -31.18 17.37 4.57
C THR A 48 -30.86 16.89 5.99
N ILE A 49 -29.63 17.11 6.42
CA ILE A 49 -29.20 17.02 7.82
C ILE A 49 -29.09 18.43 8.34
N ASN A 50 -29.96 18.81 9.26
CA ASN A 50 -30.02 20.17 9.81
C ASN A 50 -29.76 20.16 11.31
N PHE A 51 -28.59 20.61 11.70
CA PHE A 51 -28.21 20.82 13.11
C PHE A 51 -28.19 22.30 13.41
N ALA A 52 -29.40 22.83 13.49
CA ALA A 52 -29.63 24.21 13.86
C ALA A 52 -29.36 24.44 15.34
N ASN A 53 -28.78 25.60 15.67
CA ASN A 53 -28.60 26.07 17.05
C ASN A 53 -27.89 25.03 17.95
N THR A 54 -26.92 24.28 17.41
CA THR A 54 -26.21 23.22 18.12
C THR A 54 -24.78 23.59 18.39
N LYS A 55 -24.29 23.33 19.60
CA LYS A 55 -22.90 23.51 19.99
C LYS A 55 -22.16 22.20 19.82
N GLY A 56 -21.08 22.21 19.05
CA GLY A 56 -20.16 21.07 18.91
C GLY A 56 -20.72 19.84 18.18
N SER A 57 -21.72 20.01 17.30
CA SER A 57 -22.34 18.89 16.59
C SER A 57 -21.65 18.59 15.26
N ILE A 58 -21.70 17.32 14.84
CA ILE A 58 -21.11 16.82 13.59
C ILE A 58 -22.23 16.19 12.75
N GLY A 59 -22.39 16.63 11.51
CA GLY A 59 -23.38 16.04 10.61
C GLY A 59 -23.08 14.58 10.28
N ILE A 60 -21.90 14.30 9.75
CA ILE A 60 -21.43 12.94 9.40
C ILE A 60 -19.99 12.79 9.89
N TYR A 61 -19.72 11.70 10.59
CA TYR A 61 -18.38 11.32 11.03
C TYR A 61 -18.01 9.92 10.54
N ALA A 62 -16.92 9.79 9.77
CA ALA A 62 -16.51 8.57 9.12
C ALA A 62 -15.08 8.14 9.49
N PRO A 63 -14.82 7.67 10.73
CA PRO A 63 -13.52 7.17 11.12
C PRO A 63 -13.22 5.82 10.43
N GLY A 64 -12.26 5.81 9.51
CA GLY A 64 -11.91 4.65 8.69
C GLY A 64 -13.00 4.21 7.69
N GLY A 65 -14.17 4.83 7.71
CA GLY A 65 -15.29 4.57 6.82
C GLY A 65 -15.31 5.49 5.60
N LYS A 66 -16.33 5.35 4.78
CA LYS A 66 -16.61 6.22 3.63
C LYS A 66 -17.99 6.86 3.77
N ALA A 67 -18.09 8.16 3.54
CA ALA A 67 -19.37 8.85 3.53
C ALA A 67 -19.47 9.84 2.38
N THR A 68 -20.62 9.86 1.72
CA THR A 68 -20.92 10.73 0.57
C THR A 68 -22.16 11.57 0.86
N ASN A 69 -22.06 12.89 0.74
CA ASN A 69 -23.18 13.80 0.82
C ASN A 69 -23.64 14.22 -0.58
N LYS A 70 -24.85 13.82 -0.96
CA LYS A 70 -25.56 14.26 -2.17
C LYS A 70 -26.70 15.23 -1.85
N GLY A 71 -27.08 15.33 -0.58
CA GLY A 71 -28.10 16.22 -0.07
C GLY A 71 -27.54 17.51 0.53
N ARG A 72 -28.19 18.01 1.57
CA ARG A 72 -27.80 19.22 2.28
C ARG A 72 -27.35 18.90 3.70
N ILE A 73 -26.30 19.55 4.15
CA ILE A 73 -25.85 19.54 5.55
C ILE A 73 -25.81 21.00 6.01
N LEU A 74 -26.63 21.33 7.00
CA LEU A 74 -26.69 22.64 7.61
C LEU A 74 -26.13 22.56 9.03
N VAL A 75 -25.06 23.27 9.30
CA VAL A 75 -24.34 23.24 10.58
C VAL A 75 -24.42 24.60 11.23
N GLY A 76 -24.99 24.64 12.43
CA GLY A 76 -25.14 25.87 13.20
C GLY A 76 -26.11 26.89 12.61
N TYR A 77 -26.74 26.60 11.48
CA TYR A 77 -27.61 27.52 10.75
C TYR A 77 -28.79 26.78 10.14
N THR A 78 -29.92 27.50 10.11
CA THR A 78 -31.08 27.06 9.35
C THR A 78 -31.69 28.29 8.67
N ASP A 79 -32.14 28.13 7.43
CA ASP A 79 -32.98 29.10 6.73
C ASP A 79 -34.38 29.19 7.37
N ASP A 80 -34.73 28.18 8.15
CA ASP A 80 -36.03 27.98 8.76
C ASP A 80 -36.06 28.62 10.16
N LYS A 81 -37.26 28.68 10.68
CA LYS A 81 -37.51 29.07 12.05
C LYS A 81 -37.16 27.92 12.99
N ASP A 82 -36.85 28.25 14.23
CA ASP A 82 -36.71 27.25 15.30
C ASP A 82 -37.95 26.32 15.27
N PRO A 83 -37.75 25.01 15.10
CA PRO A 83 -38.89 24.08 15.01
C PRO A 83 -39.75 24.04 16.28
N LEU A 84 -39.21 24.48 17.43
CA LEU A 84 -39.93 24.51 18.71
C LEU A 84 -40.68 25.84 18.94
N THR A 85 -40.06 26.96 18.56
CA THR A 85 -40.58 28.30 18.86
C THR A 85 -41.19 29.04 17.67
N GLY A 86 -40.92 28.53 16.45
CA GLY A 86 -41.32 29.19 15.20
C GLY A 86 -40.61 30.50 14.91
N LYS A 87 -39.66 30.93 15.71
CA LYS A 87 -38.89 32.15 15.56
C LYS A 87 -37.55 31.90 14.86
N LEU A 88 -37.07 32.91 14.13
CA LEU A 88 -35.72 32.85 13.58
C LEU A 88 -34.69 32.76 14.72
N TYR A 89 -33.68 31.91 14.53
CA TYR A 89 -32.58 31.87 15.47
C TYR A 89 -31.80 33.20 15.50
N THR A 90 -31.86 33.87 16.63
CA THR A 90 -31.19 35.17 16.83
C THR A 90 -30.02 35.09 17.80
N ASP A 91 -30.00 34.09 18.67
CA ASP A 91 -28.92 33.88 19.62
C ASP A 91 -27.80 33.01 19.01
N THR A 92 -26.76 33.68 18.53
CA THR A 92 -25.56 33.01 17.94
C THR A 92 -24.57 32.52 18.96
N SER A 93 -24.70 32.89 20.24
CA SER A 93 -23.76 32.47 21.30
C SER A 93 -23.73 30.95 21.51
N LYS A 94 -24.77 30.25 21.11
CA LYS A 94 -24.89 28.78 21.19
C LYS A 94 -24.44 28.04 19.92
N ILE A 95 -24.10 28.78 18.84
CA ILE A 95 -23.78 28.19 17.52
C ILE A 95 -22.29 28.26 17.32
N VAL A 96 -21.56 27.32 17.88
CA VAL A 96 -20.11 27.26 17.83
C VAL A 96 -19.61 25.82 17.65
N TYR A 97 -18.43 25.64 17.06
CA TYR A 97 -17.74 24.36 16.91
C TYR A 97 -18.51 23.27 16.13
N GLY A 98 -19.43 23.65 15.27
CA GLY A 98 -20.12 22.68 14.41
C GLY A 98 -19.23 22.18 13.26
N ILE A 99 -19.41 20.93 12.85
CA ILE A 99 -18.70 20.34 11.71
C ILE A 99 -19.72 19.68 10.76
N GLY A 100 -19.65 20.00 9.47
CA GLY A 100 -20.53 19.36 8.48
C GLY A 100 -20.19 17.88 8.30
N MET A 101 -18.99 17.58 7.85
CA MET A 101 -18.48 16.23 7.69
C MET A 101 -17.09 16.09 8.29
N ALA A 102 -16.80 14.96 8.93
CA ALA A 102 -15.48 14.66 9.50
C ALA A 102 -15.01 13.23 9.14
N ALA A 103 -13.71 13.06 8.98
CA ALA A 103 -13.06 11.76 8.81
C ALA A 103 -11.69 11.72 9.47
N ASP A 104 -11.30 10.53 9.93
CA ASP A 104 -9.96 10.22 10.39
C ASP A 104 -9.63 8.73 10.14
N ASN A 105 -8.48 8.25 10.63
CA ASN A 105 -8.08 6.85 10.55
C ASN A 105 -8.16 6.24 9.14
N GLY A 106 -7.79 7.00 8.12
CA GLY A 106 -7.86 6.57 6.72
C GLY A 106 -9.28 6.56 6.14
N GLY A 107 -10.22 7.23 6.80
CA GLY A 107 -11.57 7.44 6.29
C GLY A 107 -11.64 8.35 5.07
N SER A 108 -12.75 8.33 4.37
CA SER A 108 -13.00 9.12 3.17
C SER A 108 -14.36 9.82 3.26
N ILE A 109 -14.37 11.14 3.12
CA ILE A 109 -15.61 11.93 3.05
C ILE A 109 -15.67 12.69 1.74
N ILE A 110 -16.84 12.68 1.12
CA ILE A 110 -17.09 13.26 -0.19
C ILE A 110 -18.36 14.13 -0.12
N ASN A 111 -18.24 15.40 -0.42
CA ASN A 111 -19.39 16.26 -0.76
C ASN A 111 -19.55 16.16 -2.29
N ASP A 112 -20.58 15.43 -2.74
CA ASP A 112 -20.79 15.12 -4.16
C ASP A 112 -21.26 16.35 -4.95
N THR A 113 -21.36 16.26 -6.26
CA THR A 113 -21.69 17.37 -7.17
C THR A 113 -23.00 18.05 -6.84
N THR A 114 -23.98 17.34 -6.30
CA THR A 114 -25.25 17.88 -5.82
C THR A 114 -25.23 18.26 -4.33
N GLY A 115 -24.17 17.89 -3.63
CA GLY A 115 -24.05 18.07 -2.20
C GLY A 115 -23.81 19.54 -1.82
N VAL A 116 -24.52 20.00 -0.80
CA VAL A 116 -24.38 21.34 -0.24
C VAL A 116 -24.09 21.25 1.26
N ILE A 117 -22.98 21.84 1.69
CA ILE A 117 -22.67 22.02 3.10
C ILE A 117 -22.73 23.53 3.39
N ARG A 118 -23.60 23.93 4.32
CA ARG A 118 -23.77 25.32 4.74
C ARG A 118 -23.35 25.46 6.19
N VAL A 119 -22.35 26.30 6.43
CA VAL A 119 -21.74 26.51 7.74
C VAL A 119 -22.10 27.89 8.23
N TYR A 120 -22.61 27.95 9.44
CA TYR A 120 -22.88 29.18 10.16
C TYR A 120 -22.44 29.00 11.61
N GLY A 121 -21.74 29.99 12.14
CA GLY A 121 -21.34 30.00 13.54
C GLY A 121 -19.83 30.03 13.73
N GLU A 122 -19.45 30.63 14.88
CA GLU A 122 -18.05 30.83 15.23
C GLU A 122 -17.30 29.50 15.36
N LYS A 123 -16.08 29.45 14.82
CA LYS A 123 -15.20 28.26 14.87
C LYS A 123 -15.82 26.99 14.30
N SER A 124 -16.82 27.12 13.41
CA SER A 124 -17.44 25.99 12.72
C SER A 124 -16.72 25.66 11.42
N ILE A 125 -16.80 24.40 11.00
CA ILE A 125 -16.03 23.85 9.90
C ILE A 125 -16.97 23.13 8.93
N GLY A 126 -16.78 23.33 7.62
CA GLY A 126 -17.55 22.60 6.61
C GLY A 126 -17.13 21.13 6.56
N MET A 127 -15.86 20.84 6.28
CA MET A 127 -15.32 19.48 6.26
C MET A 127 -14.00 19.40 7.03
N TYR A 128 -13.83 18.30 7.77
CA TYR A 128 -12.63 18.04 8.58
C TYR A 128 -12.02 16.70 8.25
N GLY A 129 -10.70 16.63 8.09
CA GLY A 129 -9.97 15.37 7.89
C GLY A 129 -8.68 15.32 8.69
N LYS A 130 -8.37 14.17 9.30
CA LYS A 130 -7.14 13.99 10.09
C LYS A 130 -6.45 12.66 9.79
N GLY A 131 -5.13 12.74 9.67
CA GLY A 131 -4.25 11.57 9.59
C GLY A 131 -3.94 11.12 8.17
N VAL A 132 -2.78 10.50 8.03
CA VAL A 132 -2.30 9.94 6.75
C VAL A 132 -3.29 8.91 6.21
N GLY A 133 -3.56 8.96 4.90
CA GLY A 133 -4.54 8.09 4.24
C GLY A 133 -5.98 8.57 4.34
N THR A 134 -6.28 9.57 5.18
CA THR A 134 -7.60 10.22 5.22
C THR A 134 -7.78 11.16 4.04
N THR A 135 -8.92 11.05 3.35
CA THR A 135 -9.24 11.87 2.18
C THR A 135 -10.52 12.66 2.39
N VAL A 136 -10.46 13.94 2.04
CA VAL A 136 -11.59 14.86 2.04
C VAL A 136 -11.77 15.35 0.62
N THR A 137 -12.96 15.18 0.04
CA THR A 137 -13.23 15.59 -1.35
C THR A 137 -14.47 16.47 -1.42
N ASN A 138 -14.33 17.64 -2.02
CA ASN A 138 -15.45 18.52 -2.33
C ASN A 138 -15.66 18.58 -3.85
N ASN A 139 -16.74 18.01 -4.34
CA ASN A 139 -17.22 18.13 -5.71
C ASN A 139 -18.42 19.07 -5.81
N GLY A 140 -19.05 19.38 -4.68
CA GLY A 140 -20.24 20.22 -4.55
C GLY A 140 -19.93 21.62 -4.06
N THR A 141 -20.79 22.16 -3.19
CA THR A 141 -20.64 23.52 -2.68
C THR A 141 -20.55 23.52 -1.15
N ILE A 142 -19.59 24.29 -0.64
CA ILE A 142 -19.46 24.62 0.78
C ILE A 142 -19.68 26.13 0.90
N PHE A 143 -20.75 26.53 1.60
CA PHE A 143 -21.06 27.92 1.92
C PHE A 143 -20.63 28.25 3.35
N LEU A 144 -19.81 29.28 3.48
CA LEU A 144 -19.51 29.95 4.75
C LEU A 144 -20.46 31.14 4.87
N ASP A 145 -21.59 30.90 5.53
CA ASP A 145 -22.75 31.76 5.47
C ASP A 145 -22.65 32.95 6.42
N GLY A 146 -22.55 34.13 5.86
CA GLY A 146 -22.54 35.41 6.58
C GLY A 146 -23.83 36.21 6.48
N SER A 147 -24.92 35.65 5.91
CA SER A 147 -26.14 36.41 5.60
C SER A 147 -26.86 37.02 6.80
N ARG A 148 -26.65 36.47 8.01
CA ARG A 148 -27.23 36.97 9.27
C ARG A 148 -26.29 37.85 10.10
N ALA A 149 -25.10 38.13 9.59
CA ALA A 149 -24.19 39.02 10.30
C ALA A 149 -24.73 40.47 10.35
N THR A 150 -24.75 41.02 11.55
CA THR A 150 -25.15 42.42 11.82
C THR A 150 -24.07 43.08 12.68
N ALA A 151 -24.15 44.40 12.83
CA ALA A 151 -23.22 45.14 13.66
C ALA A 151 -23.19 44.64 15.13
N THR A 152 -24.32 44.14 15.62
CA THR A 152 -24.47 43.60 16.97
C THR A 152 -24.22 42.10 17.04
N ASN A 153 -24.24 41.43 15.89
CA ASN A 153 -24.08 39.97 15.79
C ASN A 153 -23.12 39.62 14.66
N LYS A 154 -21.84 39.89 14.92
CA LYS A 154 -20.77 39.61 13.96
C LYS A 154 -20.49 38.14 13.87
N ILE A 155 -20.13 37.67 12.67
CA ILE A 155 -19.71 36.29 12.41
C ILE A 155 -18.21 36.26 12.20
N GLN A 156 -17.54 35.42 12.95
CA GLN A 156 -16.07 35.32 12.92
C GLN A 156 -15.61 33.87 12.88
N SER A 157 -14.43 33.62 12.29
CA SER A 157 -13.66 32.40 12.43
C SER A 157 -14.33 31.11 11.91
N MET A 158 -15.14 31.18 10.84
CA MET A 158 -15.58 29.98 10.12
C MET A 158 -14.49 29.45 9.19
N THR A 159 -14.43 28.15 9.02
CA THR A 159 -13.48 27.48 8.13
C THR A 159 -14.21 26.58 7.13
N GLY A 160 -13.87 26.70 5.84
CA GLY A 160 -14.45 25.85 4.81
C GLY A 160 -14.03 24.38 4.97
N VAL A 161 -12.73 24.14 4.90
CA VAL A 161 -12.17 22.79 5.09
C VAL A 161 -10.94 22.86 6.00
N TYR A 162 -10.84 21.93 6.92
CA TYR A 162 -9.70 21.79 7.81
C TYR A 162 -9.11 20.39 7.66
N VAL A 163 -7.88 20.27 7.18
CA VAL A 163 -7.14 18.99 7.10
C VAL A 163 -5.90 19.03 7.95
N ASP A 164 -5.65 17.95 8.69
CA ASP A 164 -4.65 17.85 9.73
C ASP A 164 -3.85 16.55 9.64
N ASP A 165 -2.62 16.57 10.15
CA ASP A 165 -1.75 15.42 10.34
C ASP A 165 -1.58 14.52 9.09
N GLY A 166 -1.39 15.15 7.93
CA GLY A 166 -1.12 14.47 6.67
C GLY A 166 -2.35 13.99 5.91
N ALA A 167 -3.54 14.45 6.26
CA ALA A 167 -4.73 14.23 5.44
C ALA A 167 -4.65 14.99 4.12
N THR A 168 -5.37 14.51 3.11
CA THR A 168 -5.43 15.14 1.78
C THR A 168 -6.82 15.70 1.52
N PHE A 169 -6.87 16.97 1.11
CA PHE A 169 -8.08 17.61 0.62
C PHE A 169 -8.01 17.82 -0.89
N VAL A 170 -9.04 17.35 -1.59
CA VAL A 170 -9.23 17.55 -3.04
C VAL A 170 -10.46 18.38 -3.28
N ASN A 171 -10.30 19.52 -3.94
CA ASN A 171 -11.41 20.41 -4.31
C ASN A 171 -11.65 20.41 -5.84
N ASN A 172 -12.78 19.90 -6.25
CA ASN A 172 -13.32 19.99 -7.61
C ASN A 172 -14.54 20.91 -7.70
N GLY A 173 -15.07 21.27 -6.54
CA GLY A 173 -16.28 22.10 -6.39
C GLY A 173 -15.98 23.51 -5.92
N ILE A 174 -16.90 24.10 -5.19
CA ILE A 174 -16.84 25.51 -4.78
C ILE A 174 -16.82 25.60 -3.26
N ILE A 175 -15.88 26.36 -2.71
CA ILE A 175 -15.90 26.87 -1.34
C ILE A 175 -16.05 28.38 -1.45
N ARG A 176 -17.09 28.95 -0.85
CA ARG A 176 -17.34 30.38 -0.94
C ARG A 176 -18.02 30.93 0.31
N THR A 177 -17.79 32.20 0.57
CA THR A 177 -18.61 32.99 1.49
C THR A 177 -19.94 33.29 0.82
N ALA A 178 -21.03 32.92 1.49
CA ALA A 178 -22.38 33.26 1.02
C ALA A 178 -22.76 34.64 1.56
N ASP A 179 -23.31 35.50 0.68
CA ASP A 179 -23.82 36.83 0.98
C ASP A 179 -22.85 37.79 1.69
N ALA A 180 -21.57 37.45 1.68
CA ALA A 180 -20.52 38.33 2.19
C ALA A 180 -20.02 39.33 1.15
N TYR A 181 -20.30 39.08 -0.14
CA TYR A 181 -19.95 39.96 -1.24
C TYR A 181 -21.17 40.81 -1.65
N ALA A 182 -21.07 42.08 -1.42
CA ALA A 182 -22.13 43.05 -1.73
C ALA A 182 -22.00 43.75 -3.10
N GLY A 183 -21.06 43.27 -3.95
CA GLY A 183 -20.80 43.82 -5.28
C GLY A 183 -19.59 44.76 -5.36
N LYS A 184 -19.64 45.72 -6.24
CA LYS A 184 -18.63 46.77 -6.39
C LYS A 184 -19.23 48.11 -6.04
N ASP A 185 -18.46 48.96 -5.38
CA ASP A 185 -18.83 50.33 -5.14
C ASP A 185 -18.69 51.17 -6.43
N VAL A 186 -19.03 52.47 -6.32
CA VAL A 186 -18.95 53.43 -7.44
C VAL A 186 -17.53 53.61 -7.99
N SER A 187 -16.50 53.22 -7.23
CA SER A 187 -15.11 53.23 -7.65
C SER A 187 -14.64 51.87 -8.28
N GLY A 188 -15.53 50.89 -8.38
CA GLY A 188 -15.21 49.56 -8.90
C GLY A 188 -14.54 48.59 -7.89
N LYS A 189 -14.41 48.99 -6.62
CA LYS A 189 -13.87 48.14 -5.55
C LYS A 189 -14.92 47.16 -5.05
N HIS A 190 -14.46 45.98 -4.65
CA HIS A 190 -15.31 45.00 -4.00
C HIS A 190 -15.83 45.51 -2.65
N VAL A 191 -17.15 45.42 -2.46
CA VAL A 191 -17.78 45.69 -1.17
C VAL A 191 -18.11 44.37 -0.50
N VAL A 192 -17.65 44.18 0.73
CA VAL A 192 -17.91 43.01 1.55
C VAL A 192 -18.72 43.37 2.78
N ASN A 193 -19.44 42.41 3.35
CA ASN A 193 -20.14 42.62 4.60
C ASN A 193 -19.11 42.81 5.75
N GLU A 194 -19.04 43.99 6.32
CA GLU A 194 -18.09 44.33 7.39
C GLU A 194 -18.31 43.55 8.69
N ASN A 195 -19.47 42.95 8.85
CA ASN A 195 -19.80 42.11 10.01
C ASN A 195 -19.36 40.65 9.88
N VAL A 196 -18.82 40.27 8.73
CA VAL A 196 -18.24 38.93 8.48
C VAL A 196 -16.74 39.04 8.38
N THR A 197 -16.03 38.48 9.32
CA THR A 197 -14.57 38.62 9.41
C THR A 197 -13.90 37.30 9.82
N GLY A 198 -12.58 37.21 9.59
CA GLY A 198 -11.78 36.07 10.08
C GLY A 198 -12.13 34.72 9.45
N ILE A 199 -12.63 34.74 8.21
CA ILE A 199 -12.97 33.49 7.49
C ILE A 199 -11.71 32.84 6.95
N THR A 200 -11.64 31.50 7.06
CA THR A 200 -10.58 30.69 6.46
C THR A 200 -11.19 29.81 5.37
N GLY A 201 -10.67 29.91 4.15
CA GLY A 201 -11.12 29.01 3.07
C GLY A 201 -10.74 27.56 3.35
N VAL A 202 -9.44 27.31 3.47
CA VAL A 202 -8.88 25.97 3.76
C VAL A 202 -7.74 26.08 4.77
N ALA A 203 -7.77 25.25 5.80
CA ALA A 203 -6.66 25.06 6.73
C ALA A 203 -5.93 23.74 6.39
N VAL A 204 -4.63 23.82 6.08
CA VAL A 204 -3.75 22.70 5.67
C VAL A 204 -2.68 22.54 6.74
N MET A 205 -2.98 21.76 7.75
CA MET A 205 -2.23 21.70 8.99
C MET A 205 -1.35 20.43 9.11
N ASN A 206 -0.26 20.56 9.84
CA ASN A 206 0.64 19.47 10.21
C ASN A 206 1.04 18.54 9.02
N GLY A 207 1.45 19.17 7.91
CA GLY A 207 1.95 18.46 6.72
C GLY A 207 0.86 17.82 5.85
N SER A 208 -0.35 18.36 5.89
CA SER A 208 -1.46 17.97 5.02
C SER A 208 -1.31 18.54 3.61
N THR A 209 -2.16 18.11 2.68
CA THR A 209 -2.11 18.52 1.27
C THR A 209 -3.44 19.08 0.81
N LEU A 210 -3.40 20.23 0.12
CA LEU A 210 -4.49 20.78 -0.65
C LEU A 210 -4.23 20.55 -2.15
N ILE A 211 -5.20 19.94 -2.83
CA ILE A 211 -5.25 19.84 -4.29
C ILE A 211 -6.50 20.57 -4.76
N ASN A 212 -6.35 21.76 -5.31
CA ASN A 212 -7.45 22.50 -5.92
C ASN A 212 -7.40 22.26 -7.43
N ASN A 213 -8.25 21.36 -7.92
CA ASN A 213 -8.26 20.97 -9.33
C ASN A 213 -8.78 22.10 -10.25
N ALA A 214 -8.68 21.94 -11.56
CA ALA A 214 -9.00 22.98 -12.54
C ALA A 214 -10.44 23.52 -12.45
N SER A 215 -11.40 22.69 -12.01
CA SER A 215 -12.78 23.10 -11.74
C SER A 215 -12.99 23.71 -10.35
N GLY A 216 -12.01 23.50 -9.45
CA GLY A 216 -12.11 23.89 -8.04
C GLY A 216 -12.01 25.41 -7.85
N LYS A 217 -12.89 25.95 -7.02
CA LYS A 217 -12.93 27.38 -6.68
C LYS A 217 -12.97 27.56 -5.16
N ILE A 218 -12.11 28.43 -4.66
CA ILE A 218 -12.08 28.89 -3.26
C ILE A 218 -12.18 30.40 -3.30
N LEU A 219 -13.37 30.93 -2.98
CA LEU A 219 -13.73 32.35 -3.14
C LEU A 219 -14.11 32.91 -1.79
N ILE A 220 -13.20 33.66 -1.16
CA ILE A 220 -13.40 34.24 0.17
C ILE A 220 -13.52 35.74 0.04
N ASP A 221 -14.74 36.25 0.17
CA ASP A 221 -15.11 37.66 0.13
C ASP A 221 -15.47 38.10 1.54
N ALA A 222 -14.49 38.42 2.39
CA ALA A 222 -14.68 38.83 3.75
C ALA A 222 -13.46 39.59 4.27
N ASN A 223 -13.65 40.56 5.16
CA ASN A 223 -12.55 41.29 5.78
C ASN A 223 -11.76 40.41 6.76
N SER A 224 -10.47 40.72 6.95
CA SER A 224 -9.56 40.04 7.89
C SER A 224 -9.57 38.53 7.73
N SER A 225 -9.70 38.04 6.49
CA SER A 225 -9.88 36.61 6.15
C SER A 225 -8.69 36.09 5.42
N THR A 226 -8.57 34.77 5.42
CA THR A 226 -7.43 34.02 4.84
C THR A 226 -7.93 32.99 3.83
N GLY A 227 -7.28 32.92 2.68
CA GLY A 227 -7.59 31.90 1.69
C GLY A 227 -7.17 30.51 2.15
N VAL A 228 -5.90 30.38 2.48
CA VAL A 228 -5.29 29.11 2.93
C VAL A 228 -4.40 29.36 4.14
N VAL A 229 -4.67 28.66 5.24
CA VAL A 229 -3.79 28.60 6.42
C VAL A 229 -3.00 27.31 6.34
N ILE A 230 -1.70 27.38 6.61
CA ILE A 230 -0.83 26.21 6.49
C ILE A 230 0.05 25.98 7.71
N ARG A 231 0.49 24.74 7.89
CA ARG A 231 1.55 24.36 8.83
C ARG A 231 2.18 23.04 8.41
N GLY A 232 3.51 22.95 8.38
CA GLY A 232 4.25 21.71 8.27
C GLY A 232 4.14 20.87 9.56
N LYS A 233 4.43 19.58 9.46
CA LYS A 233 4.58 18.69 10.63
C LYS A 233 6.04 18.64 11.04
N VAL A 234 6.30 18.84 12.33
CA VAL A 234 7.62 18.71 12.92
C VAL A 234 7.68 17.54 13.89
N ASP A 235 8.86 16.94 14.05
CA ASP A 235 9.11 15.91 15.05
C ASP A 235 9.41 16.53 16.43
N ALA A 236 9.66 15.68 17.44
CA ALA A 236 9.99 16.11 18.78
C ALA A 236 11.32 16.91 18.87
N ASN A 237 12.17 16.82 17.85
CA ASN A 237 13.44 17.53 17.75
C ASN A 237 13.31 18.84 16.95
N GLY A 238 12.11 19.19 16.49
CA GLY A 238 11.85 20.37 15.67
C GLY A 238 12.20 20.22 14.19
N ASN A 239 12.53 19.02 13.70
CA ASN A 239 12.78 18.81 12.27
C ASN A 239 11.48 18.69 11.50
N VAL A 240 11.40 19.29 10.31
CA VAL A 240 10.25 19.15 9.42
C VAL A 240 10.17 17.71 8.94
N VAL A 241 9.15 17.00 9.37
CA VAL A 241 8.86 15.62 8.95
C VAL A 241 8.03 15.61 7.68
N ARG A 242 7.16 16.61 7.53
CA ARG A 242 6.29 16.74 6.36
C ARG A 242 5.91 18.19 6.11
N TYR A 243 6.10 18.67 4.88
CA TYR A 243 5.64 19.99 4.46
C TYR A 243 4.13 19.99 4.23
N ALA A 244 3.46 21.12 4.51
CA ALA A 244 2.13 21.38 3.97
C ALA A 244 2.27 21.72 2.49
N VAL A 245 1.45 21.08 1.63
CA VAL A 245 1.57 21.20 0.17
C VAL A 245 0.31 21.80 -0.42
N ILE A 246 0.46 22.82 -1.27
CA ILE A 246 -0.62 23.39 -2.07
C ILE A 246 -0.36 23.12 -3.55
N LYS A 247 -1.28 22.35 -4.16
CA LYS A 247 -1.33 22.11 -5.60
C LYS A 247 -2.54 22.86 -6.16
N ASN A 248 -2.34 24.06 -6.69
CA ASN A 248 -3.44 24.85 -7.21
C ASN A 248 -3.48 24.83 -8.74
N TYR A 249 -4.48 24.17 -9.31
CA TYR A 249 -4.79 24.17 -10.74
C TYR A 249 -6.03 25.01 -11.05
N GLY A 250 -6.85 25.28 -10.03
CA GLY A 250 -8.10 26.00 -10.11
C GLY A 250 -7.97 27.48 -9.70
N GLU A 251 -9.02 27.98 -9.07
CA GLU A 251 -9.14 29.37 -8.67
C GLU A 251 -9.13 29.50 -7.14
N ILE A 252 -8.22 30.30 -6.60
CA ILE A 252 -8.23 30.71 -5.19
C ILE A 252 -8.19 32.21 -5.17
N LYS A 253 -9.32 32.86 -4.77
CA LYS A 253 -9.46 34.32 -4.65
C LYS A 253 -9.85 34.72 -3.24
N VAL A 254 -9.14 35.71 -2.70
CA VAL A 254 -9.42 36.29 -1.39
C VAL A 254 -9.57 37.80 -1.55
N ARG A 255 -10.72 38.33 -1.17
CA ARG A 255 -11.08 39.74 -1.36
C ARG A 255 -11.62 40.29 -0.06
N GLY A 256 -11.25 41.56 0.23
CA GLY A 256 -11.62 42.30 1.43
C GLY A 256 -10.43 43.07 2.03
N LYS A 257 -10.72 43.87 3.05
CA LYS A 257 -9.69 44.62 3.77
C LYS A 257 -8.94 43.69 4.74
N GLY A 258 -7.60 43.80 4.81
CA GLY A 258 -6.79 43.02 5.73
C GLY A 258 -6.79 41.52 5.44
N THR A 259 -7.04 41.14 4.18
CA THR A 259 -7.04 39.74 3.75
C THR A 259 -5.62 39.21 3.58
N THR A 260 -5.47 37.91 3.82
CA THR A 260 -4.22 37.21 3.63
C THR A 260 -4.47 36.02 2.67
N GLY A 261 -3.72 35.93 1.60
CA GLY A 261 -3.87 34.82 0.67
C GLY A 261 -3.47 33.48 1.30
N ILE A 262 -2.27 33.48 1.90
CA ILE A 262 -1.74 32.35 2.64
C ILE A 262 -1.20 32.86 3.95
N SER A 263 -1.64 32.28 5.06
CA SER A 263 -1.08 32.53 6.38
C SER A 263 -0.70 31.21 7.06
N TYR A 264 0.08 31.30 8.09
CA TYR A 264 0.36 30.18 8.96
C TYR A 264 -0.27 30.40 10.31
N LYS A 265 -0.60 29.30 10.96
CA LYS A 265 -1.07 29.37 12.34
C LYS A 265 0.08 29.84 13.22
N ASP A 266 -0.19 30.73 14.14
CA ASP A 266 0.79 31.17 15.13
C ASP A 266 1.47 29.96 15.75
N ILE A 267 2.77 30.03 15.89
CA ILE A 267 3.58 29.00 16.53
C ILE A 267 3.03 28.72 17.94
N SER A 268 2.85 27.49 18.30
CA SER A 268 2.43 27.14 19.65
C SER A 268 3.49 27.58 20.67
N ALA A 269 3.08 27.88 21.90
CA ALA A 269 4.04 28.22 22.97
C ALA A 269 5.10 27.11 23.17
N GLU A 270 4.71 25.86 22.98
CA GLU A 270 5.63 24.71 23.07
C GLU A 270 6.65 24.67 21.91
N ASP A 271 6.22 24.94 20.69
CA ASP A 271 7.12 24.97 19.53
C ASP A 271 8.01 26.22 19.55
N LEU A 272 7.50 27.32 20.07
CA LEU A 272 8.28 28.53 20.30
C LEU A 272 9.39 28.29 21.33
N GLN A 273 9.10 27.60 22.42
CA GLN A 273 10.08 27.22 23.42
C GLN A 273 11.17 26.31 22.82
N LYS A 274 10.80 25.31 22.04
CA LYS A 274 11.76 24.44 21.33
C LYS A 274 12.68 25.24 20.40
N LEU A 275 12.12 26.24 19.72
CA LEU A 275 12.90 27.13 18.86
C LEU A 275 13.88 28.00 19.66
N GLU A 276 13.43 28.59 20.78
CA GLU A 276 14.29 29.32 21.70
C GLU A 276 15.42 28.47 22.23
N ASP A 277 15.12 27.23 22.67
CA ASP A 277 16.10 26.28 23.19
C ASP A 277 17.14 25.94 22.12
N LEU A 278 16.70 25.71 20.87
CA LEU A 278 17.59 25.44 19.76
C LEU A 278 18.49 26.62 19.42
N VAL A 279 17.93 27.83 19.33
CA VAL A 279 18.71 29.05 19.07
C VAL A 279 19.73 29.26 20.16
N ASN A 280 19.32 29.16 21.43
CA ASN A 280 20.20 29.31 22.58
C ASN A 280 21.31 28.27 22.65
N SER A 281 20.99 27.00 22.34
CA SER A 281 21.96 25.92 22.23
C SER A 281 22.99 26.18 21.13
N LYS A 282 22.55 26.67 19.98
CA LYS A 282 23.45 26.99 18.86
C LYS A 282 24.30 28.21 19.13
N LEU A 283 23.76 29.26 19.73
CA LEU A 283 24.53 30.44 20.13
C LEU A 283 25.61 30.11 21.18
N THR A 284 25.34 29.16 22.08
CA THR A 284 26.31 28.74 23.10
C THR A 284 27.39 27.80 22.58
N SER A 285 27.10 27.03 21.54
CA SER A 285 28.01 26.04 20.95
C SER A 285 28.83 26.55 19.75
N ASP A 286 28.45 27.69 19.18
CA ASP A 286 29.13 28.30 18.04
C ASP A 286 30.07 29.42 18.51
N PRO A 287 31.39 29.43 18.20
CA PRO A 287 32.32 30.49 18.60
C PRO A 287 31.85 31.90 18.23
N GLN A 288 31.30 32.07 17.06
CA GLN A 288 30.75 33.37 16.61
C GLN A 288 29.54 33.79 17.42
N GLY A 289 28.66 32.85 17.79
CA GLY A 289 27.54 33.11 18.71
C GLY A 289 28.00 33.46 20.10
N GLN A 290 29.06 32.85 20.60
CA GLN A 290 29.68 33.18 21.89
C GLN A 290 30.28 34.61 21.91
N GLU A 291 30.96 35.01 20.82
CA GLU A 291 31.49 36.40 20.71
C GLU A 291 30.35 37.43 20.69
N LEU A 292 29.27 37.16 19.97
CA LEU A 292 28.12 38.08 19.91
C LEU A 292 27.43 38.19 21.28
N SER A 293 27.35 37.07 22.01
CA SER A 293 26.76 37.03 23.33
C SER A 293 27.64 37.74 24.39
N ALA A 294 28.98 37.64 24.29
CA ALA A 294 29.93 38.33 25.14
C ALA A 294 29.90 39.84 24.89
N ALA A 295 29.80 40.30 23.62
CA ALA A 295 29.70 41.71 23.26
C ALA A 295 28.42 42.39 23.78
N ALA A 296 27.38 41.63 24.10
CA ALA A 296 26.13 42.11 24.66
C ALA A 296 26.20 42.43 26.18
N GLY A 297 27.37 42.31 26.81
CA GLY A 297 27.61 42.78 28.19
C GLY A 297 27.13 41.83 29.31
N THR A 298 26.96 40.55 29.01
CA THR A 298 26.53 39.56 30.01
C THR A 298 27.70 38.93 30.78
N ASN A 299 28.24 39.66 31.75
CA ASN A 299 29.24 39.14 32.67
C ASN A 299 28.68 38.30 33.85
N LYS A 300 27.40 37.92 33.82
CA LYS A 300 26.72 37.15 34.88
C LYS A 300 25.84 36.03 34.33
N GLY A 301 26.47 35.06 33.74
CA GLY A 301 25.72 33.92 33.21
C GLY A 301 25.05 34.21 31.83
N TYR A 302 24.94 33.18 31.01
CA TYR A 302 24.29 33.31 29.71
C TYR A 302 22.80 33.61 29.90
N GLU A 303 22.39 34.81 29.63
CA GLU A 303 20.97 35.15 29.49
C GLU A 303 20.50 34.75 28.08
N GLY A 304 19.59 33.79 28.00
CA GLY A 304 19.08 33.28 26.74
C GLY A 304 18.35 34.35 25.93
N VAL A 305 18.34 34.16 24.62
CA VAL A 305 17.51 34.97 23.74
C VAL A 305 16.08 34.47 23.85
N THR A 306 15.15 35.42 24.02
CA THR A 306 13.70 35.16 23.96
C THR A 306 13.19 35.54 22.58
N ILE A 307 12.39 34.66 22.00
CA ILE A 307 11.78 34.81 20.69
C ILE A 307 10.29 35.08 20.89
N THR A 308 9.82 36.21 20.39
CA THR A 308 8.39 36.52 20.32
C THR A 308 7.96 36.59 18.87
N VAL A 309 6.82 35.96 18.54
CA VAL A 309 6.26 36.01 17.19
C VAL A 309 4.95 36.78 17.24
N LYS A 310 4.90 37.88 16.50
CA LYS A 310 3.69 38.68 16.34
C LYS A 310 3.42 38.89 14.85
N ASP A 311 2.22 38.59 14.42
CA ASP A 311 1.81 38.64 13.00
C ASP A 311 2.80 37.94 12.05
N GLY A 312 3.31 36.79 12.51
CA GLY A 312 4.28 35.97 11.77
C GLY A 312 5.70 36.55 11.71
N LYS A 313 6.00 37.64 12.40
CA LYS A 313 7.34 38.24 12.45
C LYS A 313 8.01 37.90 13.77
N PRO A 314 9.17 37.21 13.74
CA PRO A 314 9.95 36.98 14.94
C PRO A 314 10.65 38.29 15.35
N SER A 315 10.65 38.56 16.64
CA SER A 315 11.48 39.54 17.28
C SER A 315 12.29 38.92 18.39
N PHE A 316 13.50 39.39 18.58
CA PHE A 316 14.49 38.80 19.45
C PHE A 316 14.89 39.75 20.55
N SER A 317 14.86 39.29 21.77
CA SER A 317 15.26 40.08 22.93
C SER A 317 16.10 39.25 23.92
N ARG A 318 16.89 39.92 24.70
CA ARG A 318 17.68 39.34 25.79
C ARG A 318 17.47 40.21 27.03
N GLY A 319 16.97 39.61 28.11
CA GLY A 319 16.61 40.39 29.32
C GLY A 319 15.63 41.52 29.02
N GLY A 320 14.68 41.30 28.07
CA GLY A 320 13.68 42.31 27.68
C GLY A 320 14.18 43.44 26.79
N LYS A 321 15.49 43.47 26.41
CA LYS A 321 16.07 44.45 25.48
C LYS A 321 16.29 43.81 24.10
N PRO A 322 16.03 44.53 22.98
CA PRO A 322 16.34 44.04 21.65
C PRO A 322 17.82 43.67 21.53
N VAL A 323 18.10 42.56 20.86
CA VAL A 323 19.47 42.12 20.52
C VAL A 323 20.08 42.97 19.41
N SER A 324 21.41 42.99 19.27
CA SER A 324 22.11 43.76 18.22
C SER A 324 21.78 43.23 16.81
N ASP A 325 21.90 44.11 15.78
CA ASP A 325 21.65 43.71 14.37
C ASP A 325 22.52 42.54 13.91
N LYS A 326 23.78 42.46 14.37
CA LYS A 326 24.67 41.32 14.11
C LYS A 326 24.15 40.02 14.73
N GLU A 327 23.62 40.13 15.94
CA GLU A 327 23.04 38.98 16.63
C GLU A 327 21.69 38.59 15.99
N VAL A 328 20.87 39.55 15.56
CA VAL A 328 19.67 39.33 14.77
C VAL A 328 20.01 38.56 13.49
N ALA A 329 21.06 38.95 12.76
CA ALA A 329 21.50 38.27 11.55
C ALA A 329 21.92 36.83 11.85
N LYS A 330 22.66 36.57 12.95
CA LYS A 330 23.06 35.22 13.35
C LYS A 330 21.89 34.37 13.82
N ILE A 331 20.99 34.92 14.61
CA ILE A 331 19.77 34.25 15.05
C ILE A 331 18.90 33.91 13.82
N THR A 332 18.77 34.87 12.90
CA THR A 332 18.02 34.64 11.65
C THR A 332 18.64 33.56 10.78
N GLU A 333 19.98 33.47 10.74
CA GLU A 333 20.68 32.38 10.09
C GLU A 333 20.36 31.01 10.76
N ILE A 334 20.42 30.98 12.10
CA ILE A 334 20.09 29.77 12.88
C ILE A 334 18.62 29.40 12.66
N ILE A 335 17.72 30.39 12.78
CA ILE A 335 16.29 30.22 12.51
C ILE A 335 16.07 29.83 11.05
N GLY A 336 16.77 30.44 10.09
CA GLY A 336 16.67 30.09 8.67
C GLY A 336 17.13 28.65 8.37
N LYS A 337 18.18 28.17 9.03
CA LYS A 337 18.59 26.77 9.01
C LYS A 337 17.64 25.87 9.79
N ALA A 338 17.10 26.38 10.89
CA ALA A 338 16.15 25.69 11.75
C ALA A 338 14.72 25.76 11.22
N THR A 339 14.32 26.83 10.53
CA THR A 339 12.98 26.95 9.92
C THR A 339 12.86 26.11 8.65
N SER A 340 13.95 25.81 7.97
CA SER A 340 13.95 24.67 7.06
C SER A 340 13.75 23.34 7.81
N ASN A 341 13.97 23.32 9.11
CA ASN A 341 13.87 22.14 9.97
C ASN A 341 12.71 22.16 10.99
N VAL A 342 12.17 23.32 11.36
CA VAL A 342 11.15 23.44 12.43
C VAL A 342 9.72 23.65 11.88
N GLY A 343 9.56 23.79 10.55
CA GLY A 343 8.24 23.90 9.94
C GLY A 343 7.48 25.18 10.34
N ILE A 344 8.20 26.21 10.80
CA ILE A 344 7.62 27.51 10.96
C ILE A 344 7.38 28.05 9.57
N SER A 345 6.12 27.95 9.14
CA SER A 345 5.55 28.68 8.01
C SER A 345 6.14 28.42 6.62
N ASP A 346 6.73 27.28 6.36
CA ASP A 346 7.14 26.98 5.01
C ASP A 346 5.96 26.52 4.16
N VAL A 347 5.51 27.41 3.29
CA VAL A 347 4.52 27.07 2.27
C VAL A 347 5.21 26.36 1.13
N GLY A 348 4.77 25.17 0.82
CA GLY A 348 5.14 24.49 -0.41
C GLY A 348 4.18 24.84 -1.54
N PHE A 349 4.56 25.74 -2.43
CA PHE A 349 3.84 25.94 -3.69
C PHE A 349 4.27 24.85 -4.66
N TYR A 350 3.34 23.98 -5.01
CA TYR A 350 3.62 23.00 -6.03
C TYR A 350 3.60 23.63 -7.41
N VAL A 351 4.68 23.47 -8.13
CA VAL A 351 4.84 23.92 -9.51
C VAL A 351 4.80 22.70 -10.41
N ASP A 352 3.71 22.55 -11.15
CA ASP A 352 3.62 21.56 -12.23
C ASP A 352 4.57 21.96 -13.34
N THR A 353 5.47 21.04 -13.71
CA THR A 353 6.52 21.32 -14.70
C THR A 353 6.01 21.43 -16.15
N LEU A 354 4.74 21.16 -16.38
CA LEU A 354 4.01 21.44 -17.62
C LEU A 354 3.25 22.78 -17.58
N GLY A 355 3.44 23.58 -16.49
CA GLY A 355 2.89 24.93 -16.35
C GLY A 355 1.40 24.99 -16.04
N LYS A 356 0.81 23.92 -15.49
CA LYS A 356 -0.64 23.86 -15.22
C LYS A 356 -1.05 24.45 -13.88
N THR A 357 -0.12 24.58 -12.93
CA THR A 357 -0.42 25.18 -11.62
C THR A 357 -0.46 26.69 -11.67
N LYS A 358 -1.31 27.28 -10.81
CA LYS A 358 -1.53 28.73 -10.72
C LYS A 358 -1.22 29.23 -9.31
N PRO A 359 -0.75 30.46 -9.15
CA PRO A 359 -0.64 31.11 -7.85
C PRO A 359 -2.01 31.47 -7.28
N ILE A 360 -2.05 31.89 -6.02
CA ILE A 360 -3.25 32.37 -5.34
C ILE A 360 -3.49 33.83 -5.70
N ASP A 361 -4.69 34.18 -6.14
CA ASP A 361 -5.13 35.55 -6.44
C ASP A 361 -5.71 36.19 -5.18
N ILE A 362 -5.14 37.35 -4.78
CA ILE A 362 -5.54 38.07 -3.58
C ILE A 362 -5.71 39.56 -3.86
N ASP A 363 -6.73 40.17 -3.22
CA ASP A 363 -7.02 41.59 -3.23
C ASP A 363 -6.95 42.10 -1.79
N GLY A 364 -5.82 42.65 -1.39
CA GLY A 364 -5.59 43.13 -0.03
C GLY A 364 -4.14 42.98 0.43
N THR A 365 -3.91 42.97 1.76
CA THR A 365 -2.59 42.84 2.34
C THR A 365 -2.19 41.38 2.44
N VAL A 366 -1.06 41.03 1.82
CA VAL A 366 -0.47 39.69 1.94
C VAL A 366 0.55 39.66 3.06
N ALA A 367 0.41 38.76 4.00
CA ALA A 367 1.43 38.51 5.03
C ALA A 367 2.73 38.00 4.39
N PRO A 368 3.91 38.46 4.86
CA PRO A 368 5.17 37.88 4.42
C PRO A 368 5.27 36.42 4.91
N ILE A 369 5.65 35.52 4.02
CA ILE A 369 5.73 34.08 4.27
C ILE A 369 7.04 33.57 3.70
N ASN A 370 7.74 32.66 4.40
CA ASN A 370 8.81 31.86 3.80
C ASN A 370 8.16 30.84 2.88
N SER A 371 8.57 30.83 1.62
CA SER A 371 7.94 30.00 0.61
C SER A 371 8.97 29.09 -0.05
N GLN A 372 8.54 27.85 -0.31
CA GLN A 372 9.28 26.91 -1.15
C GLN A 372 8.51 26.63 -2.43
N LEU A 373 9.21 26.63 -3.55
CA LEU A 373 8.70 26.04 -4.77
C LEU A 373 8.96 24.55 -4.74
N ILE A 374 7.92 23.74 -4.67
CA ILE A 374 8.00 22.28 -4.80
C ILE A 374 7.85 21.96 -6.28
N ILE A 375 8.95 21.61 -6.91
CA ILE A 375 8.99 21.37 -8.34
C ILE A 375 8.56 19.93 -8.64
N GLY A 376 7.48 19.79 -9.39
CA GLY A 376 6.96 18.51 -9.82
C GLY A 376 7.85 17.79 -10.84
N THR A 377 7.48 16.58 -11.18
CA THR A 377 8.22 15.74 -12.14
C THR A 377 7.38 15.37 -13.38
N GLU A 378 6.31 16.12 -13.64
CA GLU A 378 5.36 15.84 -14.73
C GLU A 378 6.08 15.81 -16.09
N TYR A 379 7.06 16.69 -16.31
CA TYR A 379 7.86 16.70 -17.54
C TYR A 379 8.61 15.39 -17.76
N SER A 380 8.97 14.67 -16.71
CA SER A 380 9.61 13.34 -16.83
C SER A 380 8.74 12.30 -17.53
N THR A 381 7.43 12.53 -17.63
CA THR A 381 6.54 11.66 -18.41
C THR A 381 6.76 11.74 -19.91
N LEU A 382 7.33 12.86 -20.38
CA LEU A 382 7.58 13.15 -21.78
C LEU A 382 9.01 12.82 -22.22
N THR A 383 9.90 12.42 -21.30
CA THR A 383 11.31 12.20 -21.58
C THR A 383 11.93 11.14 -20.67
N ASN A 384 12.99 10.49 -21.15
CA ASN A 384 13.86 9.62 -20.34
C ASN A 384 15.17 10.32 -19.96
N LYS A 385 15.30 11.62 -20.25
CA LYS A 385 16.48 12.39 -19.84
C LYS A 385 16.57 12.44 -18.33
N LYS A 386 17.76 12.34 -17.80
CA LYS A 386 18.06 12.43 -16.38
C LYS A 386 18.28 13.87 -15.91
N GLU A 387 18.42 14.79 -16.84
CA GLU A 387 18.59 16.21 -16.60
C GLU A 387 17.71 17.01 -17.56
N TRP A 388 17.01 17.98 -17.03
CA TRP A 388 16.18 18.91 -17.80
C TRP A 388 15.95 20.19 -17.01
N TYR A 389 15.50 21.22 -17.70
CA TYR A 389 15.36 22.56 -17.17
C TYR A 389 13.89 22.97 -17.15
N VAL A 390 13.44 23.47 -16.00
CA VAL A 390 12.12 24.08 -15.86
C VAL A 390 12.25 25.54 -16.27
N THR A 391 11.60 25.89 -17.37
CA THR A 391 11.64 27.22 -17.96
C THR A 391 10.88 28.24 -17.11
N ASP A 392 11.16 29.53 -17.33
CA ASP A 392 10.47 30.66 -16.76
C ASP A 392 8.94 30.53 -16.76
N ASN A 393 8.35 29.99 -17.83
CA ASN A 393 6.90 29.98 -18.02
C ASN A 393 6.16 29.24 -16.91
N ALA A 394 6.77 28.20 -16.35
CA ALA A 394 6.15 27.44 -15.28
C ALA A 394 6.26 28.14 -13.91
N ILE A 395 7.37 28.84 -13.65
CA ILE A 395 7.67 29.46 -12.35
C ILE A 395 7.37 30.95 -12.30
N LYS A 396 7.38 31.67 -13.43
CA LYS A 396 7.18 33.11 -13.54
C LYS A 396 5.90 33.61 -12.84
N PRO A 397 4.73 32.95 -12.96
CA PRO A 397 3.53 33.39 -12.26
C PRO A 397 3.71 33.43 -10.74
N PHE A 398 4.44 32.46 -10.17
CA PHE A 398 4.73 32.41 -8.73
C PHE A 398 5.76 33.47 -8.33
N LEU A 399 6.78 33.70 -9.15
CA LEU A 399 7.77 34.73 -8.91
C LEU A 399 7.14 36.14 -8.95
N GLN A 400 6.24 36.40 -9.88
CA GLN A 400 5.52 37.67 -9.98
C GLN A 400 4.64 37.91 -8.75
N GLN A 401 4.02 36.91 -8.19
CA GLN A 401 3.19 37.04 -7.00
C GLN A 401 3.99 37.51 -5.79
N ILE A 402 5.26 37.14 -5.68
CA ILE A 402 6.13 37.48 -4.54
C ILE A 402 7.05 38.66 -4.81
N GLN A 403 7.05 39.20 -6.01
CA GLN A 403 7.91 40.34 -6.38
C GLN A 403 7.60 41.57 -5.48
N GLY A 404 8.65 42.17 -4.90
CA GLY A 404 8.54 43.29 -4.00
C GLY A 404 8.06 42.95 -2.57
N LYS A 405 7.90 41.69 -2.25
CA LYS A 405 7.57 41.17 -0.91
C LYS A 405 8.80 40.51 -0.28
N ASN A 406 8.90 40.58 1.05
CA ASN A 406 10.02 39.98 1.78
C ASN A 406 9.92 38.45 1.84
N PHE A 407 9.93 37.78 0.68
CA PHE A 407 9.96 36.34 0.59
C PHE A 407 11.36 35.84 0.31
N LYS A 408 11.79 34.84 1.05
CA LYS A 408 12.93 34.01 0.67
C LYS A 408 12.40 32.78 -0.06
N LEU A 409 12.56 32.75 -1.37
CA LEU A 409 12.11 31.63 -2.18
C LEU A 409 13.24 30.63 -2.37
N THR A 410 12.99 29.38 -2.01
CA THR A 410 13.85 28.22 -2.27
C THR A 410 13.14 27.24 -3.17
N SER A 411 13.88 26.37 -3.85
CA SER A 411 13.29 25.28 -4.63
C SER A 411 13.61 23.93 -4.02
N LEU A 412 12.63 23.04 -4.08
CA LEU A 412 12.73 21.66 -3.62
C LEU A 412 12.07 20.75 -4.66
N ALA A 413 12.70 19.64 -5.00
CA ALA A 413 12.04 18.65 -5.84
C ALA A 413 10.89 17.99 -5.07
N GLY A 414 9.73 17.89 -5.72
CA GLY A 414 8.55 17.20 -5.16
C GLY A 414 8.68 15.69 -5.11
N SER A 415 9.76 15.14 -5.69
CA SER A 415 10.04 13.71 -5.76
C SER A 415 11.30 13.34 -5.00
N LEU A 416 11.28 12.15 -4.41
CA LEU A 416 12.44 11.53 -3.76
C LEU A 416 13.60 11.34 -4.77
N THR A 417 13.28 10.94 -6.00
CA THR A 417 14.25 10.52 -7.01
C THR A 417 14.83 11.68 -7.85
N TRP A 418 14.48 12.92 -7.50
CA TRP A 418 14.92 14.12 -8.21
C TRP A 418 15.50 15.18 -7.27
N ILE A 419 16.42 15.98 -7.80
CA ILE A 419 16.94 17.19 -7.18
C ILE A 419 16.50 18.38 -8.02
N ALA A 420 16.05 19.44 -7.37
CA ALA A 420 15.72 20.73 -7.98
C ALA A 420 16.74 21.78 -7.54
N THR A 421 17.54 22.26 -8.46
CA THR A 421 18.57 23.29 -8.19
C THR A 421 18.13 24.60 -8.81
N PRO A 422 17.96 25.68 -8.01
CA PRO A 422 17.61 26.98 -8.57
C PRO A 422 18.73 27.52 -9.45
N VAL A 423 18.36 28.05 -10.60
CA VAL A 423 19.24 28.78 -11.49
C VAL A 423 18.98 30.27 -11.31
N LEU A 424 20.00 30.99 -10.89
CA LEU A 424 19.88 32.41 -10.58
C LEU A 424 20.37 33.26 -11.74
N ASP A 425 19.84 34.47 -11.90
CA ASP A 425 20.38 35.50 -12.79
C ASP A 425 21.54 36.24 -12.14
N ASN A 426 22.10 37.21 -12.83
CA ASN A 426 23.23 38.04 -12.36
C ASN A 426 22.87 38.89 -11.12
N ASN A 427 21.58 39.06 -10.82
CA ASN A 427 21.06 39.80 -9.66
C ASN A 427 20.70 38.88 -8.48
N GLY A 428 20.99 37.57 -8.60
CA GLY A 428 20.66 36.57 -7.60
C GLY A 428 19.17 36.18 -7.58
N GLN A 429 18.40 36.56 -8.59
CA GLN A 429 16.98 36.19 -8.70
C GLN A 429 16.82 34.86 -9.42
N MET A 430 15.84 34.06 -8.98
CA MET A 430 15.57 32.75 -9.60
C MET A 430 15.06 32.96 -11.04
N LYS A 431 15.79 32.41 -12.00
CA LYS A 431 15.49 32.44 -13.44
C LYS A 431 14.84 31.13 -13.92
N GLY A 432 15.08 30.06 -13.23
CA GLY A 432 14.60 28.74 -13.57
C GLY A 432 15.06 27.70 -12.56
N VAL A 433 14.77 26.44 -12.85
CA VAL A 433 15.17 25.33 -11.99
C VAL A 433 15.76 24.22 -12.85
N ALA A 434 16.97 23.79 -12.52
CA ALA A 434 17.59 22.60 -13.10
C ALA A 434 17.13 21.35 -12.33
N MET A 435 16.59 20.40 -13.05
CA MET A 435 16.16 19.12 -12.48
C MET A 435 17.14 18.04 -12.84
N SER A 436 17.65 17.31 -11.83
CA SER A 436 18.59 16.21 -11.99
C SER A 436 18.05 14.97 -11.29
N LYS A 437 18.03 13.85 -12.02
CA LYS A 437 17.57 12.57 -11.49
C LYS A 437 18.64 11.94 -10.59
N LEU A 438 18.25 11.51 -9.42
CA LEU A 438 19.07 10.63 -8.60
C LEU A 438 19.00 9.19 -9.14
N PRO A 439 20.12 8.49 -9.24
CA PRO A 439 20.10 7.09 -9.65
C PRO A 439 19.34 6.25 -8.61
N TYR A 440 18.62 5.25 -9.05
CA TYR A 440 17.87 4.37 -8.14
C TYR A 440 18.77 3.64 -7.13
N THR A 441 20.05 3.47 -7.46
CA THR A 441 21.08 2.93 -6.55
C THR A 441 21.40 3.85 -5.36
N ALA A 442 21.03 5.13 -5.42
CA ALA A 442 21.28 6.08 -4.33
C ALA A 442 20.46 5.80 -3.06
N PHE A 443 19.42 4.98 -3.16
CA PHE A 443 18.48 4.68 -2.07
C PHE A 443 18.76 3.34 -1.38
N VAL A 444 19.77 2.62 -1.83
CA VAL A 444 20.17 1.31 -1.30
C VAL A 444 21.68 1.26 -1.12
N LYS A 445 22.16 0.57 -0.12
CA LYS A 445 23.60 0.42 0.09
C LYS A 445 24.17 -0.56 -0.93
N LYS A 446 25.40 -0.32 -1.37
CA LYS A 446 26.09 -1.19 -2.34
C LYS A 446 26.25 -2.64 -1.84
N SER A 447 26.28 -2.83 -0.53
CA SER A 447 26.32 -4.15 0.10
C SER A 447 24.97 -4.85 0.16
N GLU A 448 23.88 -4.15 -0.13
CA GLU A 448 22.53 -4.74 -0.09
C GLU A 448 22.22 -5.47 -1.40
N ASN A 449 21.45 -6.55 -1.26
CA ASN A 449 21.04 -7.38 -2.39
C ASN A 449 20.24 -6.62 -3.45
N SER A 450 19.48 -5.62 -3.03
CA SER A 450 18.65 -4.77 -3.90
C SER A 450 19.46 -3.80 -4.78
N TRP A 451 20.78 -3.63 -4.51
CA TRP A 451 21.60 -2.69 -5.27
C TRP A 451 21.72 -3.07 -6.75
N ASN A 452 21.99 -4.36 -7.06
CA ASN A 452 22.09 -4.85 -8.44
C ASN A 452 20.75 -4.75 -9.17
N PHE A 453 19.63 -4.93 -8.45
CA PHE A 453 18.30 -4.69 -9.00
C PHE A 453 18.09 -3.19 -9.33
N ALA A 454 18.44 -2.30 -8.40
CA ALA A 454 18.32 -0.85 -8.58
C ALA A 454 19.20 -0.36 -9.75
N ASP A 455 20.38 -0.94 -9.94
CA ASP A 455 21.26 -0.66 -11.09
C ASP A 455 20.59 -1.08 -12.41
N GLY A 456 20.02 -2.26 -12.46
CA GLY A 456 19.27 -2.71 -13.63
C GLY A 456 18.04 -1.83 -13.91
N LEU A 457 17.34 -1.41 -12.87
CA LEU A 457 16.21 -0.49 -12.99
C LEU A 457 16.63 0.87 -13.53
N GLU A 458 17.78 1.40 -13.07
CA GLU A 458 18.36 2.66 -13.57
C GLU A 458 18.73 2.58 -15.06
N GLN A 459 19.29 1.46 -15.52
CA GLN A 459 19.58 1.24 -16.92
C GLN A 459 18.30 1.19 -17.76
N ARG A 460 17.26 0.49 -17.26
CA ARG A 460 15.96 0.42 -17.95
C ARG A 460 15.28 1.79 -18.05
N TYR A 461 15.44 2.67 -17.05
CA TYR A 461 14.92 4.04 -17.13
C TYR A 461 15.34 4.77 -18.40
N SER A 462 16.60 4.61 -18.82
CA SER A 462 17.13 5.28 -20.01
C SER A 462 16.69 4.62 -21.33
N MET A 463 16.32 3.35 -21.30
CA MET A 463 16.07 2.52 -22.49
C MET A 463 14.60 2.27 -22.80
N ASN A 464 13.67 2.54 -21.87
CA ASN A 464 12.26 2.26 -22.12
C ASN A 464 11.65 3.21 -23.16
N ALA A 465 10.68 2.71 -23.93
CA ALA A 465 9.91 3.53 -24.86
C ALA A 465 8.94 4.44 -24.09
N LEU A 466 8.78 5.70 -24.53
CA LEU A 466 7.97 6.71 -23.85
C LEU A 466 6.48 6.38 -23.80
N ASP A 467 5.99 5.63 -24.78
CA ASP A 467 4.60 5.17 -24.86
C ASP A 467 4.38 3.79 -24.23
N SER A 468 5.43 3.18 -23.67
CA SER A 468 5.35 1.85 -23.07
C SER A 468 4.68 1.85 -21.70
N ARG A 469 4.05 0.73 -21.36
CA ARG A 469 3.55 0.52 -19.98
C ARG A 469 4.68 0.47 -18.94
N GLU A 470 5.90 0.09 -19.33
CA GLU A 470 7.09 0.15 -18.49
C GLU A 470 7.41 1.59 -18.09
N LYS A 471 7.24 2.56 -19.02
CA LYS A 471 7.38 3.99 -18.70
C LYS A 471 6.48 4.42 -17.55
N LYS A 472 5.30 3.85 -17.43
CA LYS A 472 4.36 4.15 -16.35
C LYS A 472 4.92 3.73 -14.98
N VAL A 473 5.69 2.62 -14.90
CA VAL A 473 6.41 2.25 -13.67
C VAL A 473 7.33 3.39 -13.24
N PHE A 474 8.14 3.91 -14.13
CA PHE A 474 9.07 5.00 -13.83
C PHE A 474 8.36 6.30 -13.49
N ASN A 475 7.26 6.59 -14.18
CA ASN A 475 6.44 7.77 -13.86
C ASN A 475 5.88 7.67 -12.43
N LEU A 476 5.42 6.50 -11.99
CA LEU A 476 4.95 6.29 -10.62
C LEU A 476 6.09 6.41 -9.61
N LEU A 477 7.28 5.85 -9.89
CA LEU A 477 8.45 6.02 -9.02
C LEU A 477 8.84 7.49 -8.88
N ASN A 478 8.67 8.30 -9.92
CA ASN A 478 8.91 9.73 -9.89
C ASN A 478 7.87 10.53 -9.09
N THR A 479 6.74 9.94 -8.71
CA THR A 479 5.74 10.58 -7.83
C THR A 479 6.01 10.38 -6.34
N ILE A 480 6.94 9.50 -5.97
CA ILE A 480 7.28 9.22 -4.57
C ILE A 480 7.87 10.48 -3.93
N GLY A 481 7.30 10.95 -2.84
CA GLY A 481 7.71 12.15 -2.14
C GLY A 481 9.02 11.99 -1.36
N LYS A 482 9.64 13.11 -0.97
CA LYS A 482 10.95 13.14 -0.27
C LYS A 482 11.00 12.29 1.00
N ASN A 483 9.90 12.19 1.74
CA ASN A 483 9.83 11.46 3.02
C ASN A 483 9.22 10.06 2.88
N GLU A 484 9.09 9.56 1.65
CA GLU A 484 8.41 8.31 1.33
C GLU A 484 9.39 7.22 0.84
N GLN A 485 10.65 7.25 1.28
CA GLN A 485 11.64 6.26 0.86
C GLN A 485 11.19 4.81 1.11
N ALA A 486 10.39 4.56 2.13
CA ALA A 486 9.85 3.24 2.41
C ALA A 486 8.99 2.70 1.24
N ILE A 487 8.25 3.57 0.55
CA ILE A 487 7.45 3.19 -0.63
C ILE A 487 8.36 2.79 -1.80
N LEU A 488 9.47 3.48 -1.99
CA LEU A 488 10.46 3.13 -3.03
C LEU A 488 11.11 1.77 -2.75
N VAL A 489 11.52 1.55 -1.50
CA VAL A 489 12.12 0.26 -1.09
C VAL A 489 11.12 -0.88 -1.22
N GLN A 490 9.85 -0.65 -0.85
CA GLN A 490 8.77 -1.63 -1.06
C GLN A 490 8.58 -1.93 -2.56
N ALA A 491 8.59 -0.91 -3.42
CA ALA A 491 8.47 -1.11 -4.86
C ALA A 491 9.64 -1.95 -5.42
N TYR A 492 10.87 -1.74 -4.93
CA TYR A 492 12.00 -2.61 -5.30
C TYR A 492 11.75 -4.05 -4.88
N ASP A 493 11.37 -4.26 -3.62
CA ASP A 493 11.09 -5.60 -3.08
C ASP A 493 10.03 -6.33 -3.90
N GLU A 494 8.92 -5.67 -4.21
CA GLU A 494 7.85 -6.20 -5.06
C GLU A 494 8.33 -6.58 -6.48
N MET A 495 9.18 -5.76 -7.08
CA MET A 495 9.71 -5.97 -8.43
C MET A 495 10.81 -7.04 -8.51
N MET A 496 11.49 -7.38 -7.40
CA MET A 496 12.63 -8.30 -7.38
C MET A 496 12.27 -9.77 -7.62
N GLY A 497 11.00 -10.11 -7.77
CA GLY A 497 10.58 -11.44 -8.24
C GLY A 497 10.68 -12.54 -7.18
N HIS A 498 10.30 -12.27 -5.95
CA HIS A 498 10.31 -13.24 -4.85
C HIS A 498 9.41 -14.47 -5.10
N GLN A 499 8.51 -14.40 -6.10
CA GLN A 499 7.76 -15.55 -6.60
C GLN A 499 8.66 -16.69 -7.12
N TYR A 500 9.88 -16.38 -7.53
CA TYR A 500 10.84 -17.36 -7.99
C TYR A 500 11.67 -18.00 -6.86
N ALA A 501 11.51 -17.58 -5.61
CA ALA A 501 12.27 -18.10 -4.47
C ALA A 501 12.06 -19.61 -4.27
N ASN A 502 10.85 -20.11 -4.45
CA ASN A 502 10.44 -21.47 -4.14
C ASN A 502 10.20 -22.34 -5.39
N VAL A 503 10.80 -22.01 -6.53
CA VAL A 503 10.56 -22.73 -7.79
C VAL A 503 10.89 -24.20 -7.65
N GLN A 504 12.03 -24.55 -7.04
CA GLN A 504 12.47 -25.93 -6.88
C GLN A 504 11.50 -26.75 -6.03
N GLN A 505 11.00 -26.16 -4.93
CA GLN A 505 10.02 -26.79 -4.06
C GLN A 505 8.70 -27.06 -4.82
N ARG A 506 8.22 -26.08 -5.60
CA ARG A 506 6.98 -26.23 -6.38
C ARG A 506 7.10 -27.30 -7.45
N VAL A 507 8.25 -27.36 -8.13
CA VAL A 507 8.54 -28.39 -9.13
C VAL A 507 8.56 -29.79 -8.51
N ASN A 508 9.28 -29.95 -7.40
CA ASN A 508 9.30 -31.21 -6.66
C ASN A 508 7.91 -31.59 -6.12
N ALA A 509 7.21 -30.64 -5.53
CA ALA A 509 5.86 -30.87 -4.99
C ALA A 509 4.89 -31.37 -6.08
N THR A 510 4.97 -30.82 -7.29
CA THR A 510 4.16 -31.26 -8.43
C THR A 510 4.50 -32.70 -8.83
N GLY A 511 5.78 -33.06 -8.89
CA GLY A 511 6.22 -34.43 -9.18
C GLY A 511 5.84 -35.47 -8.12
N VAL A 512 5.88 -35.09 -6.85
CA VAL A 512 5.48 -35.92 -5.70
C VAL A 512 4.00 -36.31 -5.75
N ILE A 513 3.14 -35.48 -6.33
CA ILE A 513 1.71 -35.82 -6.53
C ILE A 513 1.60 -37.07 -7.40
N LEU A 514 2.31 -37.13 -8.55
CA LEU A 514 2.35 -38.30 -9.40
C LEU A 514 2.92 -39.52 -8.68
N ASP A 515 4.00 -39.37 -7.92
CA ASP A 515 4.60 -40.48 -7.18
C ASP A 515 3.63 -41.11 -6.18
N LYS A 516 2.83 -40.30 -5.51
CA LYS A 516 1.79 -40.80 -4.61
C LYS A 516 0.72 -41.60 -5.35
N GLU A 517 0.31 -41.11 -6.51
CA GLU A 517 -0.69 -41.81 -7.33
C GLU A 517 -0.17 -43.09 -7.94
N PHE A 518 1.07 -43.16 -8.37
CA PHE A 518 1.71 -44.41 -8.81
C PHE A 518 1.80 -45.43 -7.65
N LYS A 519 2.16 -44.98 -6.44
CA LYS A 519 2.17 -45.82 -5.24
C LYS A 519 0.78 -46.39 -4.94
N ASN A 520 -0.27 -45.54 -4.98
CA ASN A 520 -1.64 -45.96 -4.74
C ASN A 520 -2.11 -46.98 -5.78
N LEU A 521 -1.84 -46.79 -7.08
CA LEU A 521 -2.18 -47.72 -8.14
C LEU A 521 -1.44 -49.06 -8.01
N ARG A 522 -0.19 -49.06 -7.57
CA ARG A 522 0.59 -50.28 -7.35
C ARG A 522 0.18 -51.04 -6.10
N ALA A 523 -0.35 -50.39 -5.08
CA ALA A 523 -0.87 -51.04 -3.88
C ALA A 523 -2.14 -51.86 -4.13
N GLU A 524 -2.80 -51.70 -5.28
CA GLU A 524 -3.91 -52.53 -5.69
C GLU A 524 -3.38 -53.93 -6.07
N GLU A 525 -3.92 -54.98 -5.48
CA GLU A 525 -3.50 -56.35 -5.80
C GLU A 525 -3.71 -56.69 -7.27
N ASN A 526 -2.76 -57.49 -7.79
CA ASN A 526 -2.81 -58.02 -9.13
C ASN A 526 -3.30 -59.46 -9.09
N ALA A 527 -4.08 -59.86 -10.06
CA ALA A 527 -4.29 -61.25 -10.35
C ALA A 527 -3.22 -61.69 -11.37
N SER A 528 -2.42 -62.63 -11.03
CA SER A 528 -1.35 -63.40 -11.75
C SER A 528 -1.00 -63.12 -13.23
N LYS A 529 -1.34 -61.97 -13.77
CA LYS A 529 -1.09 -61.63 -15.19
C LYS A 529 -0.87 -60.12 -15.36
N SER A 530 -0.72 -59.73 -16.59
CA SER A 530 -0.60 -58.35 -17.02
C SER A 530 -1.80 -57.50 -16.56
N SER A 531 -1.58 -56.51 -15.72
CA SER A 531 -2.61 -55.58 -15.28
C SER A 531 -2.37 -54.15 -15.77
N ASN A 532 -3.42 -53.45 -16.13
CA ASN A 532 -3.42 -52.06 -16.53
C ASN A 532 -4.30 -51.30 -15.56
N LYS A 533 -3.72 -50.29 -14.90
CA LYS A 533 -4.40 -49.51 -13.90
C LYS A 533 -4.31 -48.04 -14.29
N VAL A 534 -5.44 -47.33 -14.37
CA VAL A 534 -5.51 -45.93 -14.67
C VAL A 534 -6.31 -45.19 -13.59
N LYS A 535 -5.88 -44.00 -13.26
CA LYS A 535 -6.53 -43.20 -12.23
C LYS A 535 -6.51 -41.73 -12.57
N THR A 536 -7.66 -41.07 -12.37
CA THR A 536 -7.77 -39.64 -12.32
C THR A 536 -7.71 -39.17 -10.87
N PHE A 537 -7.11 -38.04 -10.63
CA PHE A 537 -6.90 -37.49 -9.27
C PHE A 537 -6.94 -36.01 -9.20
N GLY A 538 -7.21 -35.48 -8.00
CA GLY A 538 -7.10 -34.09 -7.64
C GLY A 538 -6.42 -33.92 -6.27
N THR A 539 -5.71 -32.81 -6.13
CA THR A 539 -5.02 -32.45 -4.88
C THR A 539 -5.14 -30.95 -4.66
N THR A 540 -5.40 -30.54 -3.44
CA THR A 540 -5.36 -29.14 -3.02
C THR A 540 -4.54 -29.02 -1.74
N GLY A 541 -3.81 -27.93 -1.58
CA GLY A 541 -3.02 -27.70 -0.38
C GLY A 541 -2.48 -26.27 -0.29
N ASP A 542 -1.92 -25.99 0.87
CA ASP A 542 -1.31 -24.72 1.20
C ASP A 542 0.18 -24.90 1.47
N TYR A 543 0.96 -23.90 1.12
CA TYR A 543 2.33 -23.75 1.57
C TYR A 543 2.44 -22.47 2.42
N LYS A 544 2.97 -22.63 3.62
CA LYS A 544 3.27 -21.53 4.55
C LYS A 544 4.74 -21.57 4.89
N THR A 545 5.36 -20.41 4.88
CA THR A 545 6.77 -20.24 5.24
C THR A 545 6.89 -19.39 6.50
N ASP A 546 7.89 -19.70 7.33
CA ASP A 546 8.27 -18.89 8.48
C ASP A 546 9.37 -17.87 8.13
N THR A 547 9.86 -17.90 6.89
CA THR A 547 10.91 -16.98 6.42
C THR A 547 10.28 -15.67 5.98
N ALA A 548 10.63 -14.60 6.68
CA ALA A 548 10.12 -13.26 6.35
C ALA A 548 10.41 -12.88 4.89
N GLY A 549 9.36 -12.49 4.18
CA GLY A 549 9.40 -12.01 2.79
C GLY A 549 9.48 -13.10 1.73
N VAL A 550 9.46 -14.37 2.08
CA VAL A 550 9.16 -15.45 1.15
C VAL A 550 7.64 -15.60 1.07
N LEU A 551 7.13 -15.83 -0.13
CA LEU A 551 5.69 -15.82 -0.38
C LEU A 551 5.03 -17.15 -0.08
N ASP A 552 3.95 -17.12 0.67
CA ASP A 552 3.01 -18.23 0.81
C ASP A 552 2.24 -18.46 -0.48
N TYR A 553 1.77 -19.68 -0.68
CA TYR A 553 0.90 -20.01 -1.82
C TYR A 553 -0.08 -21.13 -1.50
N LYS A 554 -1.17 -21.15 -2.27
CA LYS A 554 -2.10 -22.27 -2.38
C LYS A 554 -1.88 -22.97 -3.70
N TYR A 555 -2.14 -24.28 -3.77
CA TYR A 555 -2.08 -25.01 -5.02
C TYR A 555 -3.29 -25.93 -5.21
N ASN A 556 -3.64 -26.12 -6.49
CA ASN A 556 -4.63 -27.08 -6.93
C ASN A 556 -4.06 -27.84 -8.11
N ALA A 557 -4.05 -29.15 -8.02
CA ALA A 557 -3.53 -30.03 -9.04
C ALA A 557 -4.59 -31.06 -9.46
N TYR A 558 -4.54 -31.45 -10.68
CA TYR A 558 -5.32 -32.56 -11.25
C TYR A 558 -4.51 -33.30 -12.31
N GLY A 559 -4.81 -34.56 -12.51
CA GLY A 559 -4.07 -35.33 -13.49
C GLY A 559 -4.57 -36.75 -13.67
N VAL A 560 -3.78 -37.48 -14.43
CA VAL A 560 -4.00 -38.89 -14.74
C VAL A 560 -2.71 -39.65 -14.50
N ALA A 561 -2.82 -40.80 -13.83
CA ALA A 561 -1.73 -41.73 -13.60
C ALA A 561 -2.08 -43.11 -14.20
N TYR A 562 -1.09 -43.76 -14.77
CA TYR A 562 -1.23 -45.10 -15.35
C TYR A 562 -0.09 -45.95 -14.89
N VAL A 563 -0.39 -47.21 -14.56
CA VAL A 563 0.59 -48.25 -14.23
C VAL A 563 0.26 -49.53 -15.00
N HIS A 564 1.25 -50.04 -15.66
CA HIS A 564 1.23 -51.41 -16.24
C HIS A 564 2.14 -52.31 -15.37
N GLU A 565 1.61 -53.43 -14.96
CA GLU A 565 2.32 -54.35 -14.09
C GLU A 565 2.13 -55.82 -14.51
N ASN A 566 3.24 -56.54 -14.58
CA ASN A 566 3.27 -57.99 -14.75
C ASN A 566 3.76 -58.58 -13.45
N GLU A 567 2.98 -59.46 -12.83
CA GLU A 567 3.32 -60.14 -11.61
C GLU A 567 3.34 -61.63 -11.79
N ASP A 568 4.43 -62.28 -11.38
CA ASP A 568 4.49 -63.72 -11.21
C ASP A 568 4.21 -64.03 -9.73
N ILE A 569 2.99 -64.41 -9.45
CA ILE A 569 2.52 -64.68 -8.07
C ILE A 569 3.28 -65.84 -7.46
N LYS A 570 3.67 -66.88 -8.20
CA LYS A 570 4.39 -68.02 -7.65
C LYS A 570 5.79 -67.65 -7.16
N LEU A 571 6.43 -66.70 -7.84
CA LEU A 571 7.75 -66.23 -7.49
C LEU A 571 7.73 -64.90 -6.73
N GLY A 572 6.56 -64.30 -6.53
CA GLY A 572 6.40 -62.98 -5.89
C GLY A 572 7.14 -61.85 -6.57
N ARG A 573 7.44 -62.00 -7.85
CA ARG A 573 8.21 -61.03 -8.64
C ARG A 573 7.28 -60.17 -9.47
N GLY A 574 7.43 -58.86 -9.39
CA GLY A 574 6.68 -57.92 -10.22
C GLY A 574 7.62 -57.04 -11.03
N THR A 575 7.24 -56.75 -12.26
CA THR A 575 7.91 -55.77 -13.14
C THR A 575 6.88 -54.96 -13.85
N GLY A 576 7.20 -53.72 -14.11
CA GLY A 576 6.27 -52.85 -14.85
C GLY A 576 6.83 -51.47 -15.19
N TRP A 577 5.97 -50.70 -15.75
CA TRP A 577 6.24 -49.32 -16.05
C TRP A 577 5.04 -48.44 -15.67
N TYR A 578 5.31 -47.16 -15.48
CA TYR A 578 4.30 -46.19 -15.13
C TYR A 578 4.50 -44.86 -15.86
N THR A 579 3.41 -44.17 -16.08
CA THR A 579 3.43 -42.86 -16.66
C THR A 579 2.27 -42.02 -16.13
N GLY A 580 2.44 -40.73 -16.12
CA GLY A 580 1.38 -39.81 -15.69
C GLY A 580 1.64 -38.36 -16.10
N ILE A 581 0.59 -37.61 -16.05
CA ILE A 581 0.60 -36.18 -16.32
C ILE A 581 -0.19 -35.47 -15.23
N VAL A 582 0.37 -34.36 -14.74
CA VAL A 582 -0.27 -33.53 -13.74
C VAL A 582 -0.16 -32.08 -14.13
N GLN A 583 -1.27 -31.38 -14.02
CA GLN A 583 -1.31 -29.94 -14.07
C GLN A 583 -1.50 -29.41 -12.65
N ASN A 584 -0.62 -28.51 -12.22
CA ASN A 584 -0.69 -27.88 -10.91
C ASN A 584 -0.71 -26.36 -11.06
N THR A 585 -1.63 -25.72 -10.38
CA THR A 585 -1.79 -24.28 -10.36
C THR A 585 -1.48 -23.75 -8.98
N PHE A 586 -0.47 -22.90 -8.89
CA PHE A 586 -0.07 -22.19 -7.68
C PHE A 586 -0.62 -20.75 -7.73
N LYS A 587 -1.28 -20.35 -6.64
CA LYS A 587 -1.74 -18.98 -6.41
C LYS A 587 -0.99 -18.42 -5.22
N PHE A 588 -0.17 -17.41 -5.48
CA PHE A 588 0.61 -16.75 -4.45
C PHE A 588 -0.26 -15.83 -3.60
N LYS A 589 0.09 -15.70 -2.33
CA LYS A 589 -0.55 -14.76 -1.39
C LYS A 589 0.21 -13.44 -1.35
N ASP A 590 0.58 -12.94 -2.51
CA ASP A 590 1.18 -11.63 -2.71
C ASP A 590 0.09 -10.59 -3.05
N ILE A 591 0.45 -9.31 -2.99
CA ILE A 591 -0.50 -8.20 -3.25
C ILE A 591 -1.10 -8.30 -4.65
N GLY A 592 -0.31 -8.72 -5.63
CA GLY A 592 -0.73 -8.85 -7.02
C GLY A 592 -1.54 -10.10 -7.34
N ASN A 593 -1.61 -11.09 -6.43
CA ASN A 593 -2.16 -12.42 -6.69
C ASN A 593 -1.49 -13.08 -7.90
N SER A 594 -0.18 -13.23 -7.83
CA SER A 594 0.62 -13.92 -8.84
C SER A 594 0.19 -15.40 -8.99
N LYS A 595 0.40 -15.95 -10.17
CA LYS A 595 -0.02 -17.31 -10.51
C LYS A 595 1.07 -18.05 -11.27
N GLU A 596 1.25 -19.33 -10.95
CA GLU A 596 2.08 -20.22 -11.74
C GLU A 596 1.30 -21.48 -12.13
N GLU A 597 1.40 -21.88 -13.38
CA GLU A 597 0.83 -23.11 -13.91
C GLU A 597 1.98 -24.04 -14.31
N GLN A 598 1.99 -25.24 -13.75
CA GLN A 598 2.98 -26.29 -14.06
C GLN A 598 2.28 -27.47 -14.71
N LEU A 599 2.78 -27.92 -15.83
CA LEU A 599 2.42 -29.16 -16.46
C LEU A 599 3.64 -30.08 -16.39
N GLN A 600 3.51 -31.24 -15.73
CA GLN A 600 4.61 -32.18 -15.56
C GLN A 600 4.16 -33.58 -15.99
N THR A 601 5.01 -34.26 -16.74
CA THR A 601 4.87 -35.67 -17.06
C THR A 601 6.01 -36.48 -16.50
N LYS A 602 5.73 -37.69 -16.12
CA LYS A 602 6.69 -38.62 -15.56
C LYS A 602 6.53 -39.99 -16.18
N VAL A 603 7.65 -40.66 -16.50
CA VAL A 603 7.70 -42.02 -17.02
C VAL A 603 8.74 -42.78 -16.24
N GLY A 604 8.42 -43.98 -15.77
CA GLY A 604 9.32 -44.82 -15.00
C GLY A 604 9.12 -46.31 -15.17
N LEU A 605 10.10 -47.06 -14.66
CA LEU A 605 10.13 -48.49 -14.63
C LEU A 605 10.30 -48.94 -13.19
N PHE A 606 9.78 -50.13 -12.85
CA PHE A 606 10.02 -50.72 -11.55
C PHE A 606 10.19 -52.24 -11.60
N LYS A 607 10.85 -52.76 -10.56
CA LYS A 607 10.98 -54.20 -10.32
C LYS A 607 10.82 -54.46 -8.84
N SER A 608 10.00 -55.44 -8.51
CA SER A 608 9.77 -55.97 -7.15
C SER A 608 10.29 -57.38 -7.02
N VAL A 609 11.03 -57.69 -5.96
CA VAL A 609 11.64 -59.02 -5.73
C VAL A 609 11.40 -59.41 -4.26
N PRO A 610 10.90 -60.63 -3.98
CA PRO A 610 10.79 -61.11 -2.61
C PRO A 610 12.16 -61.53 -2.06
N PHE A 611 12.35 -61.39 -0.76
CA PHE A 611 13.51 -61.82 -0.02
C PHE A 611 13.24 -63.04 0.88
N ASP A 612 11.97 -63.45 1.02
CA ASP A 612 11.60 -64.65 1.80
C ASP A 612 10.71 -65.60 0.99
N ASP A 613 10.71 -66.89 1.43
CA ASP A 613 9.98 -67.97 0.76
C ASP A 613 8.46 -67.78 0.77
N ASN A 614 7.94 -66.94 1.67
CA ASN A 614 6.51 -66.62 1.80
C ASN A 614 6.09 -65.39 1.02
N ASN A 615 7.00 -64.77 0.24
CA ASN A 615 6.78 -63.54 -0.51
C ASN A 615 6.27 -62.37 0.36
N SER A 616 6.52 -62.41 1.67
CA SER A 616 6.00 -61.41 2.61
C SER A 616 6.96 -60.22 2.79
N LEU A 617 8.27 -60.42 2.54
CA LEU A 617 9.29 -59.38 2.57
C LEU A 617 9.71 -59.07 1.13
N ASN A 618 9.39 -57.91 0.64
CA ASN A 618 9.62 -57.48 -0.74
C ASN A 618 10.50 -56.24 -0.82
N TRP A 619 11.44 -56.27 -1.73
CA TRP A 619 12.22 -55.10 -2.15
C TRP A 619 11.76 -54.66 -3.53
N THR A 620 11.46 -53.35 -3.63
CA THR A 620 11.06 -52.72 -4.89
C THR A 620 12.03 -51.60 -5.21
N VAL A 621 12.60 -51.61 -6.40
CA VAL A 621 13.35 -50.50 -6.98
C VAL A 621 12.59 -49.94 -8.15
N SER A 622 12.54 -48.59 -8.22
CA SER A 622 11.96 -47.86 -9.35
C SER A 622 12.85 -46.71 -9.77
N GLY A 623 12.84 -46.42 -11.05
CA GLY A 623 13.53 -45.28 -11.62
C GLY A 623 12.60 -44.56 -12.60
N ASP A 624 12.63 -43.27 -12.58
CA ASP A 624 11.81 -42.43 -13.45
C ASP A 624 12.57 -41.22 -14.03
N ILE A 625 12.08 -40.72 -15.13
CA ILE A 625 12.46 -39.44 -15.70
C ILE A 625 11.22 -38.58 -15.76
N PHE A 626 11.40 -37.27 -15.61
CA PHE A 626 10.32 -36.30 -15.74
C PHE A 626 10.72 -35.09 -16.56
N ALA A 627 9.73 -34.53 -17.21
CA ALA A 627 9.85 -33.28 -17.91
C ALA A 627 8.57 -32.44 -17.69
N GLY A 628 8.72 -31.16 -17.77
CA GLY A 628 7.57 -30.26 -17.58
C GLY A 628 7.76 -28.91 -18.23
N TYR A 629 6.62 -28.23 -18.34
CA TYR A 629 6.51 -26.91 -18.93
C TYR A 629 5.71 -26.02 -18.00
N ASN A 630 6.29 -24.90 -17.62
CA ASN A 630 5.74 -24.02 -16.62
C ASN A 630 5.47 -22.63 -17.20
N LYS A 631 4.39 -22.00 -16.73
CA LYS A 631 4.02 -20.62 -17.04
C LYS A 631 3.92 -19.84 -15.75
N MET A 632 4.75 -18.80 -15.59
CA MET A 632 4.67 -17.87 -14.49
C MET A 632 3.99 -16.59 -14.96
N HIS A 633 3.01 -16.13 -14.20
CA HIS A 633 2.41 -14.82 -14.30
C HIS A 633 2.67 -14.06 -13.00
N ARG A 634 3.80 -13.40 -12.94
CA ARG A 634 4.22 -12.55 -11.82
C ARG A 634 3.47 -11.22 -11.87
N LYS A 635 2.94 -10.79 -10.73
CA LYS A 635 2.34 -9.48 -10.54
C LYS A 635 2.99 -8.80 -9.35
N PHE A 636 3.14 -7.48 -9.43
CA PHE A 636 3.83 -6.71 -8.41
C PHE A 636 3.27 -5.30 -8.32
N LEU A 637 3.24 -4.78 -7.09
CA LEU A 637 2.75 -3.43 -6.79
C LEU A 637 3.87 -2.41 -6.96
N VAL A 638 3.60 -1.34 -7.69
CA VAL A 638 4.45 -0.15 -7.73
C VAL A 638 3.62 1.05 -7.32
N VAL A 639 3.91 1.60 -6.16
CA VAL A 639 3.19 2.71 -5.52
C VAL A 639 1.71 2.34 -5.28
N ASN A 640 0.85 2.50 -6.27
CA ASN A 640 -0.59 2.27 -6.17
C ASN A 640 -1.17 1.46 -7.36
N GLU A 641 -0.32 0.95 -8.24
CA GLU A 641 -0.76 0.19 -9.40
C GLU A 641 -0.04 -1.16 -9.49
N VAL A 642 -0.77 -2.19 -9.91
CA VAL A 642 -0.23 -3.53 -10.11
C VAL A 642 0.22 -3.70 -11.57
N PHE A 643 1.47 -4.06 -11.74
CA PHE A 643 2.11 -4.42 -13.00
C PHE A 643 2.32 -5.93 -13.08
N HIS A 644 2.74 -6.42 -14.25
CA HIS A 644 2.91 -7.84 -14.43
C HIS A 644 4.09 -8.17 -15.35
N ALA A 645 4.62 -9.38 -15.20
CA ALA A 645 5.54 -9.99 -16.15
C ALA A 645 5.25 -11.48 -16.28
N LYS A 646 5.50 -12.05 -17.47
CA LYS A 646 5.21 -13.43 -17.77
C LYS A 646 6.45 -14.14 -18.29
N ALA A 647 6.65 -15.37 -17.78
CA ALA A 647 7.69 -16.27 -18.23
C ALA A 647 7.14 -17.64 -18.57
N ARG A 648 7.88 -18.33 -19.40
CA ARG A 648 7.71 -19.77 -19.69
C ARG A 648 9.07 -20.44 -19.52
N TYR A 649 9.09 -21.60 -18.91
CA TYR A 649 10.34 -22.32 -18.68
C TYR A 649 10.11 -23.83 -18.58
N ASN A 650 11.16 -24.59 -18.81
CA ASN A 650 11.16 -26.05 -18.80
C ASN A 650 11.81 -26.59 -17.56
N ILE A 651 11.36 -27.76 -17.17
CA ILE A 651 11.94 -28.55 -16.09
C ILE A 651 12.18 -29.98 -16.59
N TYR A 652 13.18 -30.65 -16.05
CA TYR A 652 13.47 -32.05 -16.30
C TYR A 652 14.31 -32.62 -15.16
N GLY A 653 14.21 -33.90 -14.99
CA GLY A 653 14.98 -34.61 -13.97
C GLY A 653 14.83 -36.10 -13.99
N ILE A 654 15.45 -36.71 -12.98
CA ILE A 654 15.51 -38.16 -12.81
C ILE A 654 15.28 -38.47 -11.34
N GLY A 655 14.56 -39.56 -11.08
CA GLY A 655 14.31 -40.07 -9.74
C GLY A 655 14.64 -41.57 -9.62
N VAL A 656 15.08 -41.97 -8.44
CA VAL A 656 15.24 -43.36 -8.07
C VAL A 656 14.64 -43.59 -6.68
N LYS A 657 13.82 -44.61 -6.53
CA LYS A 657 13.22 -44.99 -5.25
C LYS A 657 13.52 -46.45 -4.92
N ASN A 658 13.92 -46.65 -3.69
CA ASN A 658 14.02 -47.99 -3.10
C ASN A 658 12.98 -48.09 -1.98
N GLU A 659 12.25 -49.23 -1.94
CA GLU A 659 11.25 -49.49 -0.91
C GLU A 659 11.42 -50.97 -0.47
N LEU A 660 11.50 -51.16 0.85
CA LEU A 660 11.44 -52.45 1.49
C LEU A 660 10.12 -52.54 2.25
N ASN A 661 9.32 -53.56 2.02
CA ASN A 661 8.05 -53.73 2.70
C ASN A 661 7.88 -55.15 3.21
N LYS A 662 7.20 -55.29 4.36
CA LYS A 662 6.84 -56.56 4.99
C LYS A 662 5.34 -56.60 5.21
N GLU A 663 4.69 -57.62 4.71
CA GLU A 663 3.26 -57.90 4.93
C GLU A 663 3.09 -58.99 6.02
N PHE A 664 2.22 -58.67 6.98
CA PHE A 664 1.80 -59.55 8.07
C PHE A 664 0.31 -59.86 7.89
N ARG A 665 -0.04 -61.08 7.62
CA ARG A 665 -1.44 -61.53 7.62
C ARG A 665 -1.90 -61.78 9.05
N LEU A 666 -2.93 -61.03 9.48
CA LEU A 666 -3.53 -61.19 10.80
C LEU A 666 -4.59 -62.28 10.81
N ASN A 667 -5.38 -62.41 9.76
CA ASN A 667 -6.36 -63.44 9.48
C ASN A 667 -6.68 -63.45 7.98
N GLU A 668 -7.75 -64.12 7.57
CA GLU A 668 -8.17 -64.28 6.18
C GLU A 668 -8.55 -62.94 5.52
N ASP A 669 -9.10 -62.00 6.32
CA ASP A 669 -9.62 -60.73 5.85
C ASP A 669 -8.66 -59.56 6.08
N PHE A 670 -7.79 -59.61 7.10
CA PHE A 670 -6.94 -58.48 7.50
C PHE A 670 -5.47 -58.78 7.30
N SER A 671 -4.76 -57.79 6.74
CA SER A 671 -3.29 -57.76 6.68
C SER A 671 -2.75 -56.40 7.09
N VAL A 672 -1.54 -56.38 7.65
CA VAL A 672 -0.77 -55.17 7.96
C VAL A 672 0.49 -55.18 7.15
N ARG A 673 0.71 -54.17 6.36
CA ARG A 673 1.91 -53.93 5.59
C ARG A 673 2.71 -52.79 6.20
N THR A 674 3.94 -53.04 6.59
CA THR A 674 4.91 -52.04 7.01
C THR A 674 5.95 -51.84 5.92
N TYR A 675 6.43 -50.61 5.76
CA TYR A 675 7.44 -50.31 4.76
C TYR A 675 8.38 -49.18 5.18
N GLY A 676 9.59 -49.24 4.62
CA GLY A 676 10.55 -48.16 4.61
C GLY A 676 10.98 -47.85 3.19
N ALA A 677 11.08 -46.62 2.83
CA ALA A 677 11.47 -46.18 1.49
C ALA A 677 12.45 -45.02 1.53
N LEU A 678 13.29 -44.94 0.51
CA LEU A 678 14.18 -43.81 0.26
C LEU A 678 14.05 -43.43 -1.21
N LYS A 679 13.61 -42.19 -1.44
CA LYS A 679 13.59 -41.57 -2.78
C LYS A 679 14.69 -40.54 -2.93
N LEU A 680 15.44 -40.67 -4.01
CA LEU A 680 16.40 -39.66 -4.47
C LEU A 680 15.92 -39.08 -5.78
N GLU A 681 15.88 -37.75 -5.90
CA GLU A 681 15.48 -37.06 -7.11
C GLU A 681 16.43 -35.90 -7.39
N TYR A 682 16.88 -35.81 -8.62
CA TYR A 682 17.59 -34.65 -9.15
C TYR A 682 16.70 -33.96 -10.17
N GLY A 683 16.51 -32.65 -10.00
CA GLY A 683 15.77 -31.85 -10.94
C GLY A 683 16.52 -30.59 -11.36
N ARG A 684 16.32 -30.22 -12.60
CA ARG A 684 16.89 -29.02 -13.22
C ARG A 684 15.78 -28.12 -13.73
N ILE A 685 15.89 -26.85 -13.40
CA ILE A 685 15.03 -25.79 -13.89
C ILE A 685 15.85 -25.01 -14.91
N SER A 686 15.34 -24.88 -16.13
CA SER A 686 15.99 -24.09 -17.17
C SER A 686 16.08 -22.62 -16.77
N LYS A 687 16.92 -21.87 -17.43
CA LYS A 687 16.95 -20.41 -17.34
C LYS A 687 15.54 -19.86 -17.59
N ILE A 688 15.05 -19.01 -16.68
CA ILE A 688 13.75 -18.37 -16.79
C ILE A 688 13.98 -16.97 -17.31
N ARG A 689 13.34 -16.61 -18.41
CA ARG A 689 13.36 -15.26 -18.95
C ARG A 689 11.94 -14.77 -19.17
N GLU A 690 11.58 -13.69 -18.48
CA GLU A 690 10.31 -13.02 -18.71
C GLU A 690 10.32 -12.35 -20.07
N LYS A 691 9.32 -12.66 -20.91
CA LYS A 691 9.26 -12.18 -22.29
C LYS A 691 8.30 -11.00 -22.46
N THR A 692 7.23 -10.96 -21.66
CA THR A 692 6.19 -9.93 -21.74
C THR A 692 5.96 -9.30 -20.38
N GLY A 693 5.55 -8.03 -20.37
CA GLY A 693 5.28 -7.26 -19.17
C GLY A 693 6.32 -6.19 -18.89
N GLU A 694 6.27 -5.63 -17.69
CA GLU A 694 7.07 -4.50 -17.24
C GLU A 694 8.17 -4.97 -16.28
N VAL A 695 9.32 -4.31 -16.26
CA VAL A 695 10.48 -4.62 -15.41
C VAL A 695 10.76 -6.13 -15.40
N LYS A 696 11.04 -6.65 -16.58
CA LYS A 696 11.24 -8.08 -16.81
C LYS A 696 12.51 -8.60 -16.15
N LEU A 697 12.44 -9.80 -15.60
CA LEU A 697 13.54 -10.49 -14.94
C LEU A 697 14.00 -11.71 -15.73
N GLU A 698 15.28 -12.00 -15.60
CA GLU A 698 15.91 -13.24 -16.01
C GLU A 698 16.41 -13.96 -14.76
N VAL A 699 15.94 -15.18 -14.53
CA VAL A 699 16.38 -16.03 -13.41
C VAL A 699 17.35 -17.07 -13.93
N LYS A 700 18.49 -17.16 -13.27
CA LYS A 700 19.55 -18.09 -13.62
C LYS A 700 19.07 -19.54 -13.48
N GLN A 701 19.50 -20.42 -14.38
CA GLN A 701 19.30 -21.85 -14.27
C GLN A 701 19.71 -22.34 -12.89
N ASN A 702 18.92 -23.26 -12.30
CA ASN A 702 19.23 -23.85 -11.00
C ASN A 702 18.77 -25.32 -10.93
N ASP A 703 19.39 -26.05 -10.03
CA ASP A 703 19.15 -27.45 -9.80
C ASP A 703 18.70 -27.70 -8.36
N TYR A 704 18.06 -28.85 -8.13
CA TYR A 704 17.76 -29.32 -6.79
C TYR A 704 18.03 -30.80 -6.63
N ILE A 705 18.26 -31.21 -5.39
CA ILE A 705 18.37 -32.61 -4.99
C ILE A 705 17.37 -32.82 -3.85
N SER A 706 16.47 -33.75 -4.04
CA SER A 706 15.56 -34.24 -3.01
C SER A 706 16.03 -35.58 -2.47
N VAL A 707 16.06 -35.72 -1.16
CA VAL A 707 16.37 -36.98 -0.45
C VAL A 707 15.25 -37.20 0.55
N LYS A 708 14.34 -38.12 0.25
CA LYS A 708 13.12 -38.37 1.02
C LYS A 708 13.09 -39.76 1.61
N PRO A 709 13.49 -39.94 2.87
CA PRO A 709 13.14 -41.13 3.64
C PRO A 709 11.66 -41.10 4.01
N GLU A 710 11.04 -42.28 3.94
CA GLU A 710 9.63 -42.49 4.32
C GLU A 710 9.51 -43.82 5.08
N VAL A 711 8.71 -43.81 6.14
CA VAL A 711 8.29 -45.03 6.85
C VAL A 711 6.78 -45.00 7.00
N GLY A 712 6.15 -46.14 6.86
CA GLY A 712 4.70 -46.20 6.93
C GLY A 712 4.15 -47.57 7.26
N THR A 713 2.88 -47.57 7.58
CA THR A 713 2.09 -48.78 7.81
C THR A 713 0.72 -48.64 7.17
N GLU A 714 0.21 -49.75 6.68
CA GLU A 714 -1.10 -49.85 6.05
C GLU A 714 -1.84 -51.06 6.60
N LEU A 715 -3.05 -50.83 7.09
CA LEU A 715 -4.01 -51.89 7.48
C LEU A 715 -4.97 -52.10 6.31
N ALA A 716 -4.97 -53.28 5.74
CA ALA A 716 -5.83 -53.69 4.63
C ALA A 716 -6.88 -54.67 5.09
N TYR A 717 -8.12 -54.46 4.65
CA TYR A 717 -9.25 -55.32 4.81
C TYR A 717 -9.73 -55.82 3.46
N ARG A 718 -10.00 -57.09 3.33
CA ARG A 718 -10.48 -57.74 2.12
C ARG A 718 -11.66 -58.63 2.46
N HIS A 719 -12.74 -58.49 1.73
CA HIS A 719 -13.93 -59.32 1.88
C HIS A 719 -14.41 -59.82 0.52
N TYR A 720 -14.70 -61.10 0.43
CA TYR A 720 -15.15 -61.73 -0.78
C TYR A 720 -16.69 -61.93 -0.71
N PHE A 721 -17.41 -61.48 -1.72
CA PHE A 721 -18.83 -61.79 -1.91
C PHE A 721 -19.09 -62.21 -3.37
N GLY A 722 -19.21 -63.52 -3.54
CA GLY A 722 -19.36 -64.17 -4.83
C GLY A 722 -18.14 -63.93 -5.73
N THR A 723 -18.34 -63.35 -6.89
CA THR A 723 -17.27 -63.00 -7.82
C THR A 723 -16.62 -61.65 -7.61
N LYS A 724 -17.06 -60.88 -6.59
CA LYS A 724 -16.60 -59.54 -6.27
C LYS A 724 -15.78 -59.52 -5.00
N THR A 725 -14.81 -58.63 -4.93
CA THR A 725 -13.98 -58.41 -3.76
C THR A 725 -14.10 -56.96 -3.36
N LEU A 726 -14.44 -56.72 -2.09
CA LEU A 726 -14.32 -55.40 -1.48
C LEU A 726 -12.94 -55.31 -0.83
N ARG A 727 -12.26 -54.17 -1.07
CA ARG A 727 -10.97 -53.87 -0.47
C ARG A 727 -11.05 -52.51 0.17
N THR A 728 -10.58 -52.45 1.38
CA THR A 728 -10.45 -51.17 2.10
C THR A 728 -9.08 -51.13 2.73
N SER A 729 -8.36 -50.03 2.61
CA SER A 729 -7.11 -49.88 3.35
C SER A 729 -7.02 -48.48 3.99
N VAL A 730 -6.43 -48.46 5.18
CA VAL A 730 -6.10 -47.26 5.92
C VAL A 730 -4.60 -47.23 6.11
N GLY A 731 -3.95 -46.21 5.62
CA GLY A 731 -2.50 -46.02 5.69
C GLY A 731 -2.10 -44.79 6.49
N MET A 732 -1.00 -44.91 7.20
CA MET A 732 -0.31 -43.79 7.85
C MET A 732 1.16 -43.87 7.53
N ALA A 733 1.76 -42.71 7.17
CA ALA A 733 3.19 -42.68 6.88
C ALA A 733 3.81 -41.36 7.37
N TYR A 734 5.09 -41.42 7.67
CA TYR A 734 5.93 -40.29 7.97
C TYR A 734 7.03 -40.15 6.94
N GLU A 735 7.18 -38.98 6.36
CA GLU A 735 8.27 -38.63 5.45
C GLU A 735 8.96 -37.34 5.87
N ASN A 736 10.22 -37.18 5.49
CA ASN A 736 10.94 -35.94 5.66
C ASN A 736 11.77 -35.63 4.40
N GLU A 737 12.13 -34.37 4.22
CA GLU A 737 13.00 -33.89 3.14
C GLU A 737 14.38 -33.55 3.71
N LEU A 738 15.39 -34.31 3.33
CA LEU A 738 16.78 -34.15 3.77
C LEU A 738 17.69 -33.55 2.68
N GLY A 739 17.17 -33.36 1.48
CA GLY A 739 17.88 -32.82 0.33
C GLY A 739 18.03 -31.30 0.36
N LYS A 740 18.25 -30.72 -0.80
CA LYS A 740 18.41 -29.28 -1.01
C LYS A 740 17.39 -28.79 -2.01
N LEU A 741 16.16 -28.53 -1.55
CA LEU A 741 15.04 -28.01 -2.35
C LEU A 741 14.97 -26.49 -2.29
N ALA A 742 15.23 -25.89 -1.14
CA ALA A 742 15.17 -24.44 -0.92
C ALA A 742 16.58 -23.90 -0.67
N ASN A 743 17.49 -24.06 -1.60
CA ASN A 743 18.90 -23.74 -1.38
C ASN A 743 19.21 -22.24 -1.29
N GLY A 744 18.21 -21.36 -1.28
CA GLY A 744 18.34 -19.90 -1.10
C GLY A 744 19.15 -19.20 -2.20
N LYS A 745 19.41 -19.84 -3.33
CA LYS A 745 20.42 -19.42 -4.31
C LYS A 745 19.84 -19.04 -5.68
N ASN A 746 18.53 -18.85 -5.79
CA ASN A 746 17.97 -18.33 -7.03
C ASN A 746 18.48 -16.91 -7.26
N LYS A 747 19.09 -16.69 -8.41
CA LYS A 747 19.64 -15.40 -8.80
C LYS A 747 18.88 -14.85 -9.99
N ALA A 748 18.50 -13.59 -9.92
CA ALA A 748 17.83 -12.89 -10.99
C ALA A 748 18.57 -11.61 -11.38
N LYS A 749 18.31 -11.13 -12.58
CA LYS A 749 18.72 -9.80 -13.03
C LYS A 749 17.65 -9.17 -13.90
N VAL A 750 17.72 -7.86 -14.04
CA VAL A 750 16.81 -7.15 -14.94
C VAL A 750 17.20 -7.43 -16.39
N VAL A 751 16.22 -7.81 -17.20
CA VAL A 751 16.41 -8.18 -18.61
C VAL A 751 16.92 -6.99 -19.44
N ASP A 752 17.78 -7.28 -20.43
CA ASP A 752 18.35 -6.32 -21.36
C ASP A 752 19.17 -5.20 -20.66
N THR A 753 19.84 -5.54 -19.58
CA THR A 753 20.77 -4.65 -18.86
C THR A 753 22.11 -5.34 -18.63
N SER A 754 23.14 -4.56 -18.36
CA SER A 754 24.46 -5.05 -17.95
C SER A 754 24.58 -5.25 -16.42
N ALA A 755 23.51 -4.98 -15.68
CA ALA A 755 23.50 -5.13 -14.22
C ALA A 755 23.78 -6.59 -13.79
N ASP A 756 24.47 -6.73 -12.68
CA ASP A 756 24.77 -8.03 -12.10
C ASP A 756 23.54 -8.72 -11.51
N TYR A 757 23.66 -10.03 -11.28
CA TYR A 757 22.64 -10.81 -10.63
C TYR A 757 22.50 -10.41 -9.16
N PHE A 758 21.27 -10.34 -8.69
CA PHE A 758 20.89 -10.24 -7.28
C PHE A 758 20.27 -11.57 -6.81
N ASN A 759 20.27 -11.83 -5.51
CA ASN A 759 19.61 -12.99 -4.96
C ASN A 759 18.11 -12.72 -4.85
N VAL A 760 17.30 -13.59 -5.42
CA VAL A 760 15.88 -13.68 -5.07
C VAL A 760 15.83 -14.12 -3.62
N ARG A 761 14.95 -13.50 -2.82
CA ARG A 761 14.88 -13.75 -1.38
C ARG A 761 14.82 -15.25 -1.10
N GLY A 762 15.88 -15.76 -0.47
CA GLY A 762 16.05 -17.18 -0.26
C GLY A 762 15.26 -17.70 0.93
N GLU A 763 14.95 -18.97 0.89
CA GLU A 763 14.32 -19.70 1.97
C GLU A 763 15.28 -20.69 2.61
N LYS A 764 15.09 -20.92 3.91
CA LYS A 764 15.77 -22.02 4.59
C LYS A 764 15.13 -23.36 4.22
N GLU A 765 15.92 -24.41 4.21
CA GLU A 765 15.40 -25.77 4.00
C GLU A 765 14.36 -26.12 5.07
N ASP A 766 13.16 -26.50 4.63
CA ASP A 766 12.09 -26.92 5.53
C ASP A 766 12.28 -28.40 5.89
N ARG A 767 12.80 -28.63 7.08
CA ARG A 767 13.06 -29.95 7.67
C ARG A 767 11.89 -30.49 8.50
N ARG A 768 10.74 -29.85 8.50
CA ARG A 768 9.55 -30.36 9.19
C ARG A 768 9.08 -31.63 8.51
N GLY A 769 8.78 -32.65 9.31
CA GLY A 769 8.25 -33.91 8.84
C GLY A 769 6.81 -33.76 8.33
N ASN A 770 6.39 -34.67 7.50
CA ASN A 770 5.04 -34.75 6.96
C ASN A 770 4.42 -36.09 7.40
N VAL A 771 3.30 -36.05 8.09
CA VAL A 771 2.47 -37.22 8.37
C VAL A 771 1.37 -37.28 7.31
N LYS A 772 1.25 -38.46 6.68
CA LYS A 772 0.29 -38.74 5.62
C LYS A 772 -0.74 -39.74 6.11
N PHE A 773 -1.97 -39.52 5.78
CA PHE A 773 -3.10 -40.41 6.01
C PHE A 773 -3.76 -40.74 4.68
N ASP A 774 -4.01 -41.99 4.40
CA ASP A 774 -4.66 -42.44 3.18
C ASP A 774 -5.77 -43.43 3.50
N LEU A 775 -6.93 -43.26 2.87
CA LEU A 775 -8.05 -44.20 2.86
C LEU A 775 -8.33 -44.60 1.42
N ASN A 776 -8.29 -45.89 1.13
CA ASN A 776 -8.65 -46.45 -0.17
C ASN A 776 -9.83 -47.42 0.01
N ILE A 777 -10.77 -47.34 -0.93
CA ILE A 777 -11.93 -48.26 -1.00
C ILE A 777 -12.07 -48.70 -2.46
N GLY A 778 -12.04 -49.98 -2.71
CA GLY A 778 -12.15 -50.58 -4.04
C GLY A 778 -13.10 -51.76 -4.08
N ILE A 779 -13.79 -51.88 -5.18
CA ILE A 779 -14.60 -53.04 -5.53
C ILE A 779 -14.10 -53.56 -6.87
N ASP A 780 -13.77 -54.83 -6.93
CA ASP A 780 -13.33 -55.47 -8.15
C ASP A 780 -13.96 -56.85 -8.36
N ASN A 781 -13.93 -57.27 -9.61
CA ASN A 781 -14.11 -58.65 -9.99
C ASN A 781 -12.81 -59.16 -10.64
N GLN A 782 -12.78 -60.36 -11.15
CA GLN A 782 -11.58 -60.94 -11.71
C GLN A 782 -10.97 -60.14 -12.88
N ARG A 783 -11.72 -59.26 -13.54
CA ARG A 783 -11.26 -58.54 -14.74
C ARG A 783 -11.24 -57.02 -14.55
N VAL A 784 -12.21 -56.47 -13.86
CA VAL A 784 -12.37 -55.01 -13.75
C VAL A 784 -12.54 -54.61 -12.29
N GLY A 785 -11.84 -53.57 -11.86
CA GLY A 785 -11.98 -52.99 -10.53
C GLY A 785 -12.08 -51.48 -10.59
N VAL A 786 -12.84 -50.91 -9.65
CA VAL A 786 -12.95 -49.50 -9.42
C VAL A 786 -12.47 -49.17 -8.03
N VAL A 787 -11.62 -48.17 -7.89
CA VAL A 787 -11.11 -47.70 -6.59
C VAL A 787 -11.32 -46.20 -6.41
N GLY A 788 -11.72 -45.82 -5.23
CA GLY A 788 -11.72 -44.44 -4.77
C GLY A 788 -10.72 -44.24 -3.64
N ASN A 789 -10.07 -43.10 -3.59
CA ASN A 789 -9.18 -42.82 -2.46
C ASN A 789 -9.34 -41.37 -2.01
N VAL A 790 -9.06 -41.18 -0.69
CA VAL A 790 -8.93 -39.87 -0.04
C VAL A 790 -7.66 -39.89 0.81
N GLY A 791 -6.89 -38.82 0.79
CA GLY A 791 -5.69 -38.68 1.60
C GLY A 791 -5.53 -37.28 2.18
N TYR A 792 -4.80 -37.21 3.28
CA TYR A 792 -4.46 -35.95 3.93
C TYR A 792 -2.97 -35.93 4.32
N ASP A 793 -2.32 -34.82 4.01
CA ASP A 793 -0.94 -34.54 4.40
C ASP A 793 -0.91 -33.40 5.42
N THR A 794 -0.27 -33.59 6.57
CA THR A 794 -0.14 -32.54 7.60
C THR A 794 0.70 -31.38 7.13
N LYS A 795 1.74 -31.65 6.35
CA LYS A 795 2.58 -30.61 5.75
C LYS A 795 1.82 -29.96 4.60
N GLY A 796 1.45 -28.68 4.80
CA GLY A 796 0.67 -27.92 3.84
C GLY A 796 -0.82 -28.20 3.87
N SER A 797 -1.34 -28.93 4.87
CA SER A 797 -2.77 -29.24 5.01
C SER A 797 -3.38 -29.71 3.68
N ALA A 798 -2.67 -30.60 2.97
CA ALA A 798 -3.03 -31.01 1.63
C ALA A 798 -4.07 -32.11 1.66
N VAL A 799 -5.17 -31.92 0.92
CA VAL A 799 -6.20 -32.93 0.68
C VAL A 799 -6.04 -33.51 -0.71
N ARG A 800 -6.07 -34.82 -0.81
CA ARG A 800 -5.97 -35.57 -2.06
C ARG A 800 -7.20 -36.45 -2.26
N GLY A 801 -7.61 -36.65 -3.50
CA GLY A 801 -8.69 -37.55 -3.85
C GLY A 801 -8.57 -38.03 -5.29
N GLY A 802 -9.12 -39.20 -5.58
CA GLY A 802 -9.14 -39.70 -6.92
C GLY A 802 -10.00 -40.95 -7.11
N VAL A 803 -10.31 -41.21 -8.37
CA VAL A 803 -11.04 -42.42 -8.80
C VAL A 803 -10.22 -43.14 -9.85
N GLY A 804 -10.01 -44.42 -9.67
CA GLY A 804 -9.22 -45.28 -10.53
C GLY A 804 -10.02 -46.46 -11.11
N LEU A 805 -9.55 -46.93 -12.25
CA LEU A 805 -10.03 -48.11 -12.92
C LEU A 805 -8.83 -49.08 -13.12
N ARG A 806 -9.06 -50.34 -12.81
CA ARG A 806 -8.13 -51.45 -13.09
C ARG A 806 -8.77 -52.38 -14.11
N VAL A 807 -8.00 -52.73 -15.11
CA VAL A 807 -8.38 -53.75 -16.10
C VAL A 807 -7.25 -54.81 -16.20
N ILE A 808 -7.63 -56.07 -16.15
CA ILE A 808 -6.71 -57.19 -16.30
C ILE A 808 -7.06 -57.90 -17.63
N PHE A 809 -6.07 -58.11 -18.44
CA PHE A 809 -6.18 -58.77 -19.73
C PHE A 809 -5.69 -60.23 -19.68
#